data_cc182b68d4edbbb63c6325b98c672ac1
#
_entry.id   cc182b68d4edbbb63c6325b98c672ac1
#
_cell.length_a   1.000
_cell.length_b   1.000
_cell.length_c   1.000
_cell.angle_alpha   90.00
_cell.angle_beta   90.00
_cell.angle_gamma   90.00
#
_symmetry.space_group_name_H-M   'P 1'
#
loop_
_entity.id
_entity.type
_entity.pdbx_description
1 polymer ?
#
loop_
_entity_poly.entity_id
_entity_poly.type
_entity_poly.pdbx_seq_one_letter_code
_entity_poly.pdbx_strand_id
1 'polypeptide(L)'
;HSNPMKIALSKFKREGGRFISINPVRTGYSAIADEWVPIRPGTDGALFLAIIHEIIALGLYDREFLVRYTNSGQLVNLDDKHDEFGMFVRTEVPAEEGCYDPQNKLWWDRNTNKPVITHTEGADPFLLGEFKLADGVAVKPAFQLLQDRVKDYTPEWAEQITGIPADTIKRLAHEMGITARDQKIELPIAWTDSWGKEHSSVTGNPVSFHAMRGLAAHSNGFQTIRALSILMTLLGTIDRPGGFRHKPPFPRPIPPCARTPNDPRAVQPNTPLDGMALGWPSDPDDLFVNADGSPVRLDKAFSWEYPLSVHGLMHNAITNAWRGDPYKIDTLLLFMANMAWNSTMNTTEVRKMLTDKEENGEYKIPFLVVCDAFHSETTAFADLILPDTTYLERHDVMSMLDRPISEFDGPVDSVRIPVVPPTGECKPFQEVLIELGTRLKLPAFVTKEGVRKYRDYPDFIVNWETAPGSGIGFLSGWRGKGGEKTLRGEPNPNQWEMYAKNDCMHHYKLPRSYQFMRNWNKGYLEWSQRSGITRYAEPILIHLYSEVLQKFRLAAQGKSITRQPPAHLAKRIETFFDPLPFYYEPLETQTTDKAKYPLSALTQRPMAMYHSWDSQNAWLRQIHAHNYLYVNAKTAKDEGIADGDWIWCESQWGKVRCMARYSESVEPGTVWTWNAIGKAAGAWNLSPDANESQLGFLLNHVISEELPPGADGKRFSNSDPITGQAAWYDVRVRIYKAEAGEPEQTSPQFEAMKKYPGMKEHPKWLAYFGGGKKKGGAK
;
A
#
# COMPACT_ATOMS: atom_id res chain seq x y z
N HIS A 1 4.65 9.46 11.95
CA HIS A 1 3.29 9.74 12.38
C HIS A 1 3.17 11.17 12.86
N SER A 2 2.11 11.85 12.45
CA SER A 2 1.97 13.28 12.56
C SER A 2 1.63 13.76 14.00
N ASN A 3 2.11 14.93 14.36
CA ASN A 3 1.71 15.60 15.60
C ASN A 3 0.19 15.77 15.74
N PRO A 4 -0.58 16.07 14.68
CA PRO A 4 -2.04 16.10 14.75
C PRO A 4 -2.67 14.81 15.26
N MET A 5 -2.15 13.63 14.88
CA MET A 5 -2.65 12.35 15.39
C MET A 5 -2.44 12.23 16.93
N LYS A 6 -1.28 12.62 17.44
CA LYS A 6 -1.02 12.60 18.90
C LYS A 6 -1.97 13.53 19.65
N ILE A 7 -2.22 14.73 19.13
CA ILE A 7 -3.15 15.69 19.70
C ILE A 7 -4.57 15.12 19.73
N ALA A 8 -5.01 14.54 18.60
CA ALA A 8 -6.32 13.92 18.49
C ALA A 8 -6.50 12.75 19.47
N LEU A 9 -5.52 11.85 19.57
CA LEU A 9 -5.55 10.72 20.50
C LEU A 9 -5.52 11.19 21.97
N SER A 10 -4.73 12.22 22.27
CA SER A 10 -4.70 12.78 23.62
C SER A 10 -6.04 13.45 24.00
N LYS A 11 -6.71 14.10 23.05
CA LYS A 11 -8.06 14.62 23.23
C LYS A 11 -9.07 13.49 23.43
N PHE A 12 -9.06 12.50 22.57
CA PHE A 12 -9.92 11.32 22.64
C PHE A 12 -9.85 10.63 24.03
N LYS A 13 -8.63 10.42 24.55
CA LYS A 13 -8.43 9.83 25.89
C LYS A 13 -8.98 10.71 27.02
N ARG A 14 -8.77 12.03 26.95
CA ARG A 14 -9.32 12.98 27.97
C ARG A 14 -10.85 12.98 27.99
N GLU A 15 -11.47 12.67 26.88
CA GLU A 15 -12.92 12.56 26.72
C GLU A 15 -13.46 11.15 27.06
N GLY A 16 -12.63 10.27 27.64
CA GLY A 16 -13.01 8.94 28.10
C GLY A 16 -12.81 7.82 27.08
N GLY A 17 -12.23 8.13 25.93
CA GLY A 17 -11.89 7.11 24.94
C GLY A 17 -10.71 6.25 25.36
N ARG A 18 -10.75 4.96 25.10
CA ARG A 18 -9.68 4.00 25.36
C ARG A 18 -8.85 3.73 24.11
N PHE A 19 -7.54 3.87 24.24
CA PHE A 19 -6.58 3.63 23.16
C PHE A 19 -5.66 2.45 23.50
N ILE A 20 -5.77 1.37 22.71
CA ILE A 20 -4.93 0.18 22.81
C ILE A 20 -3.98 0.18 21.62
N SER A 21 -2.69 -0.04 21.87
CA SER A 21 -1.66 -0.15 20.86
C SER A 21 -1.17 -1.59 20.76
N ILE A 22 -1.42 -2.25 19.64
CA ILE A 22 -0.88 -3.58 19.31
C ILE A 22 0.30 -3.36 18.37
N ASN A 23 1.51 -3.60 18.84
CA ASN A 23 2.72 -3.25 18.09
C ASN A 23 3.94 -3.97 18.71
N PRO A 24 4.90 -4.47 17.91
CA PRO A 24 6.16 -5.01 18.45
C PRO A 24 6.98 -4.00 19.25
N VAL A 25 6.80 -2.70 18.96
CA VAL A 25 7.60 -1.63 19.54
C VAL A 25 6.72 -0.52 20.13
N ARG A 26 6.95 -0.17 21.39
CA ARG A 26 6.23 0.89 22.09
C ARG A 26 6.87 2.26 21.82
N THR A 27 6.72 2.78 20.61
CA THR A 27 7.24 4.10 20.22
C THR A 27 6.15 4.98 19.60
N GLY A 28 6.47 6.24 19.38
CA GLY A 28 5.54 7.18 18.78
C GLY A 28 4.27 7.35 19.62
N TYR A 29 3.09 7.19 19.02
CA TYR A 29 1.82 7.28 19.74
C TYR A 29 1.53 6.05 20.62
N SER A 30 2.17 4.92 20.37
CA SER A 30 2.06 3.75 21.25
C SER A 30 2.53 4.07 22.69
N ALA A 31 3.41 5.06 22.85
CA ALA A 31 3.86 5.51 24.17
C ALA A 31 2.77 6.18 25.01
N ILE A 32 1.71 6.68 24.38
CA ILE A 32 0.56 7.31 25.07
C ILE A 32 -0.68 6.40 25.10
N ALA A 33 -0.57 5.14 24.63
CA ALA A 33 -1.64 4.18 24.72
C ALA A 33 -2.00 3.86 26.19
N ASP A 34 -3.27 3.54 26.43
CA ASP A 34 -3.73 3.04 27.74
C ASP A 34 -3.21 1.64 28.01
N GLU A 35 -3.04 0.87 26.94
CA GLU A 35 -2.48 -0.46 26.98
C GLU A 35 -1.58 -0.68 25.76
N TRP A 36 -0.42 -1.27 25.97
CA TRP A 36 0.45 -1.76 24.92
C TRP A 36 0.47 -3.28 24.94
N VAL A 37 0.08 -3.88 23.82
CA VAL A 37 0.07 -5.33 23.60
C VAL A 37 1.21 -5.62 22.63
N PRO A 38 2.34 -6.19 23.11
CA PRO A 38 3.43 -6.60 22.23
C PRO A 38 3.00 -7.78 21.38
N ILE A 39 3.36 -7.74 20.09
CA ILE A 39 3.05 -8.81 19.14
C ILE A 39 4.31 -9.18 18.35
N ARG A 40 4.48 -10.45 18.01
CA ARG A 40 5.54 -10.87 17.10
C ARG A 40 5.29 -10.33 15.69
N PRO A 41 6.31 -9.77 15.00
CA PRO A 41 6.15 -9.25 13.64
C PRO A 41 5.63 -10.29 12.64
N GLY A 42 4.72 -9.87 11.76
CA GLY A 42 4.14 -10.72 10.71
C GLY A 42 3.06 -11.70 11.17
N THR A 43 2.62 -11.59 12.43
CA THR A 43 1.60 -12.50 13.01
C THR A 43 0.24 -11.84 13.25
N ASP A 44 0.07 -10.59 12.87
CA ASP A 44 -1.17 -9.82 13.05
C ASP A 44 -2.39 -10.50 12.41
N GLY A 45 -2.19 -11.20 11.28
CA GLY A 45 -3.25 -11.98 10.63
C GLY A 45 -3.81 -13.08 11.52
N ALA A 46 -2.96 -13.75 12.30
CA ALA A 46 -3.40 -14.77 13.26
C ALA A 46 -4.21 -14.17 14.40
N LEU A 47 -3.79 -12.98 14.90
CA LEU A 47 -4.55 -12.24 15.91
C LEU A 47 -5.94 -11.88 15.42
N PHE A 48 -6.04 -11.28 14.22
CA PHE A 48 -7.33 -10.86 13.68
C PHE A 48 -8.27 -12.05 13.42
N LEU A 49 -7.76 -13.16 12.91
CA LEU A 49 -8.55 -14.36 12.69
C LEU A 49 -9.09 -14.98 14.01
N ALA A 50 -8.30 -14.95 15.07
CA ALA A 50 -8.74 -15.40 16.40
C ALA A 50 -9.78 -14.45 17.00
N ILE A 51 -9.64 -13.14 16.83
CA ILE A 51 -10.67 -12.18 17.25
C ILE A 51 -11.95 -12.39 16.43
N ILE A 52 -11.88 -12.64 15.13
CA ILE A 52 -13.02 -12.96 14.28
C ILE A 52 -13.72 -14.23 14.77
N HIS A 53 -12.95 -15.28 15.11
CA HIS A 53 -13.49 -16.50 15.69
C HIS A 53 -14.35 -16.19 16.94
N GLU A 54 -13.79 -15.46 17.91
CA GLU A 54 -14.49 -15.08 19.15
C GLU A 54 -15.73 -14.21 18.89
N ILE A 55 -15.65 -13.21 18.03
CA ILE A 55 -16.78 -12.34 17.67
C ILE A 55 -17.93 -13.15 17.08
N ILE A 56 -17.62 -14.13 16.22
CA ILE A 56 -18.65 -15.01 15.61
C ILE A 56 -19.20 -15.96 16.66
N ALA A 57 -18.36 -16.61 17.47
CA ALA A 57 -18.77 -17.57 18.50
C ALA A 57 -19.67 -16.93 19.57
N LEU A 58 -19.41 -15.68 19.94
CA LEU A 58 -20.19 -14.90 20.91
C LEU A 58 -21.42 -14.19 20.28
N GLY A 59 -21.61 -14.26 18.99
CA GLY A 59 -22.70 -13.56 18.29
C GLY A 59 -22.61 -12.02 18.38
N LEU A 60 -21.39 -11.48 18.49
CA LEU A 60 -21.14 -10.04 18.67
C LEU A 60 -20.95 -9.28 17.34
N TYR A 61 -21.45 -9.80 16.24
CA TYR A 61 -21.40 -9.16 14.92
C TYR A 61 -22.68 -8.38 14.63
N ASP A 62 -22.56 -7.31 13.82
CA ASP A 62 -23.70 -6.49 13.36
C ASP A 62 -24.38 -7.15 12.16
N ARG A 63 -25.41 -7.98 12.45
CA ARG A 63 -26.15 -8.71 11.42
C ARG A 63 -26.79 -7.79 10.36
N GLU A 64 -27.36 -6.64 10.79
CA GLU A 64 -28.01 -5.72 9.85
C GLU A 64 -27.01 -5.15 8.86
N PHE A 65 -25.82 -4.75 9.36
CA PHE A 65 -24.73 -4.27 8.52
C PHE A 65 -24.28 -5.34 7.51
N LEU A 66 -24.07 -6.57 7.99
CA LEU A 66 -23.63 -7.69 7.14
C LEU A 66 -24.63 -7.99 6.01
N VAL A 67 -25.91 -8.01 6.32
CA VAL A 67 -26.96 -8.29 5.33
C VAL A 67 -27.05 -7.18 4.28
N ARG A 68 -27.05 -5.91 4.73
CA ARG A 68 -27.37 -4.81 3.83
C ARG A 68 -26.19 -4.31 3.01
N TYR A 69 -24.98 -4.28 3.60
CA TYR A 69 -23.83 -3.58 3.02
C TYR A 69 -22.69 -4.50 2.59
N THR A 70 -22.90 -5.80 2.67
CA THR A 70 -21.87 -6.80 2.35
C THR A 70 -22.41 -7.94 1.50
N ASN A 71 -21.53 -8.79 1.02
CA ASN A 71 -21.90 -10.02 0.32
C ASN A 71 -22.04 -11.24 1.26
N SER A 72 -22.21 -11.02 2.57
CA SER A 72 -22.26 -12.09 3.59
C SER A 72 -23.37 -13.10 3.39
N GLY A 73 -24.54 -12.65 2.94
CA GLY A 73 -25.71 -13.52 2.70
C GLY A 73 -25.74 -14.18 1.33
N GLN A 74 -24.84 -13.82 0.41
CA GLN A 74 -24.84 -14.36 -0.95
C GLN A 74 -24.46 -15.84 -0.95
N LEU A 75 -25.19 -16.63 -1.76
CA LEU A 75 -25.02 -18.07 -1.84
C LEU A 75 -23.84 -18.45 -2.73
N VAL A 76 -22.99 -19.31 -2.21
CA VAL A 76 -21.82 -19.85 -2.90
C VAL A 76 -22.07 -21.31 -3.30
N ASN A 77 -21.73 -21.66 -4.53
CA ASN A 77 -21.81 -23.02 -5.07
C ASN A 77 -20.77 -23.92 -4.42
N LEU A 78 -21.20 -25.06 -3.86
CA LEU A 78 -20.34 -26.03 -3.17
C LEU A 78 -20.08 -27.31 -3.97
N ASP A 79 -20.60 -27.43 -5.19
CA ASP A 79 -20.32 -28.57 -6.04
C ASP A 79 -18.91 -28.51 -6.62
N ASP A 80 -17.98 -29.28 -6.08
CA ASP A 80 -16.56 -29.31 -6.47
C ASP A 80 -16.33 -29.88 -7.89
N LYS A 81 -17.34 -30.50 -8.47
CA LYS A 81 -17.32 -30.99 -9.86
C LYS A 81 -17.78 -29.94 -10.85
N HIS A 82 -18.48 -28.92 -10.37
CA HIS A 82 -18.98 -27.83 -11.20
C HIS A 82 -17.85 -26.86 -11.56
N ASP A 83 -17.86 -26.34 -12.78
CA ASP A 83 -16.85 -25.37 -13.22
C ASP A 83 -16.90 -24.06 -12.43
N GLU A 84 -18.06 -23.71 -11.90
CA GLU A 84 -18.27 -22.55 -11.04
C GLU A 84 -18.19 -22.87 -9.54
N PHE A 85 -17.45 -23.89 -9.15
CA PHE A 85 -17.22 -24.21 -7.73
C PHE A 85 -16.70 -23.00 -6.97
N GLY A 86 -17.32 -22.67 -5.86
CA GLY A 86 -16.92 -21.52 -5.04
C GLY A 86 -17.32 -20.15 -5.63
N MET A 87 -18.07 -20.10 -6.73
CA MET A 87 -18.62 -18.85 -7.27
C MET A 87 -19.98 -18.57 -6.66
N PHE A 88 -20.39 -17.30 -6.69
CA PHE A 88 -21.74 -16.93 -6.27
C PHE A 88 -22.77 -17.46 -7.26
N VAL A 89 -23.87 -17.98 -6.71
CA VAL A 89 -25.02 -18.42 -7.51
C VAL A 89 -25.79 -17.21 -8.04
N ARG A 90 -26.12 -17.28 -9.33
CA ARG A 90 -26.85 -16.23 -10.06
C ARG A 90 -28.11 -16.80 -10.71
N THR A 91 -29.14 -15.95 -10.89
CA THR A 91 -30.23 -16.29 -11.78
C THR A 91 -29.92 -15.93 -13.21
N GLU A 92 -30.49 -16.66 -14.17
CA GLU A 92 -30.59 -16.21 -15.55
C GLU A 92 -31.58 -15.04 -15.63
N VAL A 93 -31.07 -13.82 -15.54
CA VAL A 93 -31.81 -12.66 -15.99
C VAL A 93 -31.40 -12.41 -17.43
N PRO A 94 -32.35 -12.08 -18.33
CA PRO A 94 -31.98 -11.64 -19.66
C PRO A 94 -30.97 -10.50 -19.51
N ALA A 95 -29.72 -10.71 -19.92
CA ALA A 95 -28.75 -9.67 -19.95
C ALA A 95 -29.28 -8.56 -20.85
N GLU A 96 -29.37 -7.33 -20.36
CA GLU A 96 -29.53 -6.19 -21.24
C GLU A 96 -28.37 -6.23 -22.23
N GLU A 97 -28.61 -5.86 -23.49
CA GLU A 97 -27.60 -5.88 -24.53
C GLU A 97 -26.34 -5.14 -24.04
N GLY A 98 -25.22 -5.85 -23.91
CA GLY A 98 -23.98 -5.33 -23.37
C GLY A 98 -23.64 -5.67 -21.91
N CYS A 99 -24.47 -6.42 -21.20
CA CYS A 99 -24.21 -6.87 -19.83
C CYS A 99 -23.45 -8.21 -19.82
N TYR A 100 -22.24 -8.21 -19.31
CA TYR A 100 -21.41 -9.43 -19.22
C TYR A 100 -21.64 -10.21 -17.91
N ASP A 101 -21.86 -9.54 -16.80
CA ASP A 101 -22.10 -10.14 -15.48
C ASP A 101 -23.34 -9.53 -14.85
N PRO A 102 -24.54 -10.06 -15.16
CA PRO A 102 -25.76 -9.61 -14.52
C PRO A 102 -25.67 -9.91 -13.02
N GLN A 103 -25.77 -8.89 -12.20
CA GLN A 103 -25.55 -8.99 -10.76
C GLN A 103 -26.77 -9.55 -10.01
N ASN A 104 -27.28 -10.68 -10.48
CA ASN A 104 -28.45 -11.35 -9.92
C ASN A 104 -28.08 -12.49 -9.00
N LYS A 105 -27.22 -12.17 -8.02
CA LYS A 105 -26.81 -13.11 -7.00
C LYS A 105 -27.95 -13.42 -6.08
N LEU A 106 -27.91 -14.56 -5.43
CA LEU A 106 -29.00 -15.07 -4.64
C LEU A 106 -28.71 -15.03 -3.15
N TRP A 107 -29.77 -14.73 -2.38
CA TRP A 107 -29.89 -15.00 -0.96
C TRP A 107 -30.81 -16.19 -0.74
N TRP A 108 -30.68 -16.90 0.39
CA TRP A 108 -31.70 -17.80 0.88
C TRP A 108 -32.55 -17.05 1.88
N ASP A 109 -33.82 -16.76 1.51
CA ASP A 109 -34.70 -15.94 2.31
C ASP A 109 -35.35 -16.75 3.45
N ARG A 110 -35.30 -16.18 4.66
CA ARG A 110 -35.85 -16.80 5.88
C ARG A 110 -37.37 -16.82 5.89
N ASN A 111 -38.01 -15.82 5.25
CA ASN A 111 -39.44 -15.66 5.26
C ASN A 111 -40.14 -16.69 4.37
N THR A 112 -39.56 -16.98 3.22
CA THR A 112 -40.10 -17.89 2.22
C THR A 112 -39.42 -19.27 2.20
N ASN A 113 -38.25 -19.38 2.84
CA ASN A 113 -37.37 -20.55 2.78
C ASN A 113 -37.03 -20.95 1.33
N LYS A 114 -36.77 -19.95 0.48
CA LYS A 114 -36.44 -20.12 -0.95
C LYS A 114 -35.29 -19.17 -1.35
N PRO A 115 -34.57 -19.47 -2.44
CA PRO A 115 -33.64 -18.52 -3.02
C PRO A 115 -34.39 -17.33 -3.63
N VAL A 116 -33.88 -16.12 -3.36
CA VAL A 116 -34.36 -14.84 -3.91
C VAL A 116 -33.19 -14.00 -4.38
N ILE A 117 -33.46 -13.08 -5.30
CA ILE A 117 -32.42 -12.11 -5.74
C ILE A 117 -32.03 -11.24 -4.55
N THR A 118 -30.71 -10.93 -4.45
CA THR A 118 -30.19 -10.07 -3.40
C THR A 118 -30.87 -8.70 -3.40
N HIS A 119 -31.07 -8.14 -2.21
CA HIS A 119 -31.78 -6.86 -2.01
C HIS A 119 -33.24 -6.80 -2.47
N THR A 120 -33.87 -7.96 -2.71
CA THR A 120 -35.36 -8.02 -2.90
C THR A 120 -36.03 -7.40 -1.69
N GLU A 121 -37.01 -6.52 -1.94
CA GLU A 121 -37.77 -5.84 -0.88
C GLU A 121 -38.48 -6.86 0.02
N GLY A 122 -38.37 -6.70 1.33
CA GLY A 122 -38.94 -7.57 2.34
C GLY A 122 -38.20 -8.90 2.56
N ALA A 123 -37.17 -9.22 1.79
CA ALA A 123 -36.37 -10.42 2.03
C ALA A 123 -35.47 -10.28 3.26
N ASP A 124 -35.36 -11.36 4.04
CA ASP A 124 -34.46 -11.48 5.19
C ASP A 124 -33.53 -12.70 5.01
N PRO A 125 -32.27 -12.52 4.54
CA PRO A 125 -31.42 -13.64 4.20
C PRO A 125 -30.89 -14.39 5.43
N PHE A 126 -30.75 -15.71 5.29
CA PHE A 126 -29.90 -16.50 6.18
C PHE A 126 -28.43 -16.10 6.02
N LEU A 127 -27.74 -15.96 7.12
CA LEU A 127 -26.26 -15.86 7.15
C LEU A 127 -25.61 -17.21 7.44
N LEU A 128 -26.33 -18.12 8.08
CA LEU A 128 -25.90 -19.46 8.47
C LEU A 128 -26.80 -20.51 7.86
N GLY A 129 -26.26 -21.69 7.60
CA GLY A 129 -26.97 -22.84 7.07
C GLY A 129 -26.36 -23.37 5.78
N GLU A 130 -26.81 -24.56 5.42
CA GLU A 130 -26.53 -25.21 4.14
C GLU A 130 -27.87 -25.53 3.44
N PHE A 131 -27.96 -25.21 2.17
CA PHE A 131 -29.20 -25.32 1.41
C PHE A 131 -28.95 -26.06 0.10
N LYS A 132 -30.04 -26.47 -0.55
CA LYS A 132 -30.02 -27.09 -1.87
C LYS A 132 -30.91 -26.33 -2.84
N LEU A 133 -30.37 -26.00 -3.98
CA LEU A 133 -31.10 -25.42 -5.10
C LEU A 133 -32.04 -26.48 -5.73
N ALA A 134 -32.91 -26.03 -6.61
CA ALA A 134 -33.90 -26.92 -7.27
C ALA A 134 -33.24 -28.00 -8.15
N ASP A 135 -32.09 -27.73 -8.70
CA ASP A 135 -31.24 -28.65 -9.47
C ASP A 135 -30.41 -29.60 -8.59
N GLY A 136 -30.49 -29.46 -7.26
CA GLY A 136 -29.78 -30.29 -6.30
C GLY A 136 -28.38 -29.77 -5.88
N VAL A 137 -27.91 -28.65 -6.44
CA VAL A 137 -26.64 -28.05 -6.08
C VAL A 137 -26.66 -27.58 -4.62
N ALA A 138 -25.66 -28.00 -3.83
CA ALA A 138 -25.49 -27.56 -2.46
C ALA A 138 -24.88 -26.14 -2.43
N VAL A 139 -25.45 -25.29 -1.55
CA VAL A 139 -25.02 -23.90 -1.41
C VAL A 139 -24.94 -23.47 0.05
N LYS A 140 -24.05 -22.55 0.37
CA LYS A 140 -23.95 -21.88 1.67
C LYS A 140 -23.87 -20.35 1.50
N PRO A 141 -24.42 -19.57 2.45
CA PRO A 141 -24.08 -18.16 2.54
C PRO A 141 -22.59 -17.94 2.74
N ALA A 142 -22.02 -16.88 2.17
CA ALA A 142 -20.61 -16.55 2.34
C ALA A 142 -20.19 -16.41 3.81
N PHE A 143 -21.07 -15.92 4.68
CA PHE A 143 -20.82 -15.83 6.12
C PHE A 143 -20.67 -17.21 6.78
N GLN A 144 -21.46 -18.21 6.38
CA GLN A 144 -21.29 -19.59 6.87
C GLN A 144 -19.90 -20.14 6.51
N LEU A 145 -19.44 -19.86 5.29
CA LEU A 145 -18.10 -20.26 4.87
C LEU A 145 -16.98 -19.57 5.67
N LEU A 146 -17.19 -18.31 6.07
CA LEU A 146 -16.26 -17.64 6.99
C LEU A 146 -16.27 -18.29 8.36
N GLN A 147 -17.44 -18.61 8.91
CA GLN A 147 -17.56 -19.32 10.19
C GLN A 147 -16.84 -20.68 10.14
N ASP A 148 -17.08 -21.44 9.06
CA ASP A 148 -16.43 -22.74 8.85
C ASP A 148 -14.89 -22.58 8.76
N ARG A 149 -14.40 -21.49 8.13
CA ARG A 149 -12.98 -21.18 7.98
C ARG A 149 -12.31 -20.87 9.31
N VAL A 150 -12.94 -20.07 10.16
CA VAL A 150 -12.30 -19.55 11.37
C VAL A 150 -12.47 -20.46 12.61
N LYS A 151 -13.21 -21.55 12.50
CA LYS A 151 -13.50 -22.44 13.64
C LYS A 151 -12.25 -22.94 14.37
N ASP A 152 -11.15 -23.15 13.65
CA ASP A 152 -9.91 -23.68 14.19
C ASP A 152 -8.89 -22.57 14.56
N TYR A 153 -9.21 -21.30 14.28
CA TYR A 153 -8.37 -20.16 14.62
C TYR A 153 -8.69 -19.63 16.03
N THR A 154 -8.51 -20.50 17.03
CA THR A 154 -8.83 -20.16 18.42
C THR A 154 -7.83 -19.18 19.03
N PRO A 155 -8.17 -18.49 20.14
CA PRO A 155 -7.21 -17.66 20.87
C PRO A 155 -5.97 -18.42 21.33
N GLU A 156 -6.11 -19.70 21.71
CA GLU A 156 -4.99 -20.57 22.14
C GLU A 156 -4.05 -20.88 20.98
N TRP A 157 -4.59 -21.11 19.78
CA TRP A 157 -3.80 -21.23 18.57
C TRP A 157 -3.03 -19.92 18.26
N ALA A 158 -3.72 -18.77 18.35
CA ALA A 158 -3.10 -17.49 18.07
C ALA A 158 -2.03 -17.08 19.11
N GLU A 159 -2.19 -17.45 20.38
CA GLU A 159 -1.18 -17.22 21.43
C GLU A 159 0.17 -17.82 21.05
N GLN A 160 0.20 -19.05 20.56
CA GLN A 160 1.44 -19.72 20.16
C GLN A 160 2.17 -18.98 19.03
N ILE A 161 1.41 -18.38 18.13
CA ILE A 161 1.94 -17.67 16.96
C ILE A 161 2.34 -16.24 17.32
N THR A 162 1.44 -15.51 17.95
CA THR A 162 1.58 -14.06 18.20
C THR A 162 2.38 -13.71 19.43
N GLY A 163 2.43 -14.61 20.40
CA GLY A 163 2.95 -14.35 21.74
C GLY A 163 2.00 -13.56 22.66
N ILE A 164 0.79 -13.25 22.18
CA ILE A 164 -0.24 -12.57 22.98
C ILE A 164 -1.03 -13.65 23.74
N PRO A 165 -1.19 -13.56 25.08
CA PRO A 165 -1.96 -14.54 25.85
C PRO A 165 -3.40 -14.69 25.33
N ALA A 166 -3.91 -15.92 25.28
CA ALA A 166 -5.25 -16.25 24.82
C ALA A 166 -6.34 -15.44 25.55
N ASP A 167 -6.21 -15.27 26.87
CA ASP A 167 -7.14 -14.47 27.67
C ASP A 167 -7.15 -12.98 27.25
N THR A 168 -6.00 -12.44 26.82
CA THR A 168 -5.93 -11.09 26.28
C THR A 168 -6.67 -11.01 24.95
N ILE A 169 -6.52 -11.99 24.07
CA ILE A 169 -7.23 -12.06 22.78
C ILE A 169 -8.74 -12.13 23.00
N LYS A 170 -9.20 -13.02 23.89
CA LYS A 170 -10.61 -13.16 24.27
C LYS A 170 -11.17 -11.85 24.83
N ARG A 171 -10.45 -11.22 25.75
CA ARG A 171 -10.82 -9.93 26.32
C ARG A 171 -10.96 -8.85 25.26
N LEU A 172 -9.98 -8.72 24.35
CA LEU A 172 -10.02 -7.72 23.26
C LEU A 172 -11.22 -7.94 22.35
N ALA A 173 -11.49 -9.19 21.97
CA ALA A 173 -12.64 -9.55 21.13
C ALA A 173 -13.97 -9.16 21.83
N HIS A 174 -14.10 -9.51 23.09
CA HIS A 174 -15.29 -9.21 23.90
C HIS A 174 -15.50 -7.70 24.08
N GLU A 175 -14.44 -6.96 24.43
CA GLU A 175 -14.50 -5.50 24.57
C GLU A 175 -14.89 -4.80 23.27
N MET A 176 -14.30 -5.19 22.15
CA MET A 176 -14.65 -4.63 20.83
C MET A 176 -16.11 -4.95 20.46
N GLY A 177 -16.53 -6.20 20.64
CA GLY A 177 -17.87 -6.65 20.29
C GLY A 177 -18.96 -5.95 21.11
N ILE A 178 -18.79 -5.87 22.43
CA ILE A 178 -19.74 -5.19 23.32
C ILE A 178 -19.76 -3.68 23.04
N THR A 179 -18.59 -3.05 22.86
CA THR A 179 -18.52 -1.62 22.57
C THR A 179 -19.26 -1.31 21.26
N ALA A 180 -19.02 -2.09 20.21
CA ALA A 180 -19.71 -1.90 18.91
C ALA A 180 -21.22 -2.14 19.00
N ARG A 181 -21.65 -3.14 19.79
CA ARG A 181 -23.07 -3.52 19.90
C ARG A 181 -23.86 -2.62 20.83
N ASP A 182 -23.32 -2.30 22.02
CA ASP A 182 -24.06 -1.73 23.14
C ASP A 182 -23.81 -0.22 23.34
N GLN A 183 -22.66 0.32 22.87
CA GLN A 183 -22.31 1.74 23.05
C GLN A 183 -22.56 2.55 21.77
N LYS A 184 -23.68 2.33 21.13
CA LYS A 184 -23.98 2.97 19.83
C LYS A 184 -24.04 4.50 19.95
N ILE A 185 -23.52 5.16 18.90
CA ILE A 185 -23.63 6.60 18.71
C ILE A 185 -24.78 6.86 17.75
N GLU A 186 -25.76 7.62 18.19
CA GLU A 186 -26.88 8.02 17.35
C GLU A 186 -26.77 9.49 16.99
N LEU A 187 -26.64 9.80 15.70
CA LEU A 187 -26.61 11.18 15.21
C LEU A 187 -27.89 11.48 14.43
N PRO A 188 -28.64 12.56 14.74
CA PRO A 188 -29.88 12.95 14.04
C PRO A 188 -29.54 13.56 12.66
N ILE A 189 -29.03 12.72 11.77
CA ILE A 189 -28.65 13.08 10.41
C ILE A 189 -29.52 12.25 9.47
N ALA A 190 -30.50 12.87 8.85
CA ALA A 190 -31.33 12.22 7.83
C ALA A 190 -30.55 12.01 6.54
N TRP A 191 -30.70 10.83 5.91
CA TRP A 191 -30.04 10.48 4.67
C TRP A 191 -30.84 9.41 3.93
N THR A 192 -30.60 9.27 2.63
CA THR A 192 -31.24 8.24 1.79
C THR A 192 -30.16 7.29 1.27
N ASP A 193 -30.37 6.00 1.39
CA ASP A 193 -29.46 5.03 0.84
C ASP A 193 -29.67 4.80 -0.67
N SER A 194 -28.76 4.13 -1.31
CA SER A 194 -28.78 3.88 -2.76
C SER A 194 -29.90 2.95 -3.21
N TRP A 195 -30.56 2.26 -2.30
CA TRP A 195 -31.75 1.45 -2.57
C TRP A 195 -33.09 2.20 -2.32
N GLY A 196 -32.99 3.51 -2.04
CA GLY A 196 -34.14 4.39 -1.88
C GLY A 196 -34.75 4.40 -0.47
N LYS A 197 -34.18 3.68 0.50
CA LYS A 197 -34.67 3.71 1.89
C LYS A 197 -34.23 5.00 2.57
N GLU A 198 -35.17 5.69 3.18
CA GLU A 198 -34.92 6.87 4.00
C GLU A 198 -34.54 6.48 5.43
N HIS A 199 -33.57 7.15 5.99
CA HIS A 199 -33.08 7.01 7.35
C HIS A 199 -33.17 8.35 8.06
N SER A 200 -33.73 8.39 9.25
CA SER A 200 -33.84 9.62 10.07
C SER A 200 -32.56 9.94 10.83
N SER A 201 -31.67 8.97 10.97
CA SER A 201 -30.43 9.09 11.73
C SER A 201 -29.30 8.25 11.13
N VAL A 202 -28.08 8.50 11.62
CA VAL A 202 -26.90 7.65 11.35
C VAL A 202 -26.46 7.04 12.68
N THR A 203 -26.46 5.72 12.74
CA THR A 203 -25.99 4.96 13.90
C THR A 203 -24.53 4.58 13.76
N GLY A 204 -23.72 4.86 14.75
CA GLY A 204 -22.30 4.51 14.81
C GLY A 204 -22.00 3.38 15.78
N ASN A 205 -21.04 2.54 15.42
CA ASN A 205 -20.48 1.49 16.26
C ASN A 205 -19.05 1.94 16.63
N PRO A 206 -18.79 2.46 17.85
CA PRO A 206 -17.61 3.26 18.16
C PRO A 206 -16.35 2.42 18.45
N VAL A 207 -15.98 1.55 17.53
CA VAL A 207 -14.71 0.84 17.51
C VAL A 207 -13.97 1.22 16.25
N SER A 208 -12.82 1.88 16.39
CA SER A 208 -12.03 2.34 15.26
C SER A 208 -10.65 1.72 15.25
N PHE A 209 -10.13 1.50 14.06
CA PHE A 209 -8.81 0.91 13.85
C PHE A 209 -7.92 1.91 13.09
N HIS A 210 -6.67 2.00 13.50
CA HIS A 210 -5.65 2.71 12.75
C HIS A 210 -4.54 1.75 12.41
N ALA A 211 -4.49 1.34 11.16
CA ALA A 211 -3.47 0.47 10.60
C ALA A 211 -2.79 1.16 9.42
N MET A 212 -1.51 0.95 9.29
CA MET A 212 -0.69 1.52 8.22
C MET A 212 0.15 0.43 7.56
N ARG A 213 1.12 0.85 6.77
CA ARG A 213 2.00 0.00 5.98
C ARG A 213 2.68 -1.14 6.78
N GLY A 214 2.88 -1.00 8.09
CA GLY A 214 3.50 -2.05 8.91
C GLY A 214 2.87 -3.43 8.70
N LEU A 215 1.54 -3.52 8.72
CA LEU A 215 0.81 -4.76 8.47
C LEU A 215 0.96 -5.30 7.04
N ALA A 216 1.07 -4.39 6.05
CA ALA A 216 1.18 -4.75 4.64
C ALA A 216 2.61 -5.02 4.19
N ALA A 217 3.63 -4.68 4.98
CA ALA A 217 5.03 -4.86 4.63
C ALA A 217 5.59 -6.24 5.01
N HIS A 218 4.73 -7.23 5.00
CA HIS A 218 4.99 -8.64 5.14
C HIS A 218 4.48 -9.40 3.90
N SER A 219 5.07 -10.53 3.58
CA SER A 219 4.61 -11.34 2.44
C SER A 219 3.22 -11.95 2.65
N ASN A 220 2.69 -11.97 3.87
CA ASN A 220 1.30 -12.31 4.19
C ASN A 220 0.41 -11.06 4.38
N GLY A 221 0.87 -9.89 3.95
CA GLY A 221 0.24 -8.61 4.22
C GLY A 221 -1.17 -8.46 3.66
N PHE A 222 -1.44 -8.97 2.46
CA PHE A 222 -2.77 -8.92 1.86
C PHE A 222 -3.81 -9.66 2.71
N GLN A 223 -3.54 -10.89 3.11
CA GLN A 223 -4.47 -11.69 3.92
C GLN A 223 -4.61 -11.09 5.33
N THR A 224 -3.57 -10.51 5.89
CA THR A 224 -3.59 -9.80 7.18
C THR A 224 -4.51 -8.57 7.13
N ILE A 225 -4.35 -7.69 6.13
CA ILE A 225 -5.22 -6.50 5.96
C ILE A 225 -6.65 -6.92 5.67
N ARG A 226 -6.84 -8.00 4.91
CA ARG A 226 -8.16 -8.54 4.61
C ARG A 226 -8.84 -9.06 5.87
N ALA A 227 -8.13 -9.78 6.75
CA ALA A 227 -8.67 -10.22 8.03
C ALA A 227 -9.09 -9.02 8.91
N LEU A 228 -8.27 -7.96 8.99
CA LEU A 228 -8.63 -6.72 9.68
C LEU A 228 -9.88 -6.08 9.07
N SER A 229 -9.98 -6.03 7.75
CA SER A 229 -11.14 -5.45 7.06
C SER A 229 -12.41 -6.23 7.36
N ILE A 230 -12.35 -7.57 7.43
CA ILE A 230 -13.47 -8.43 7.81
C ILE A 230 -13.84 -8.21 9.27
N LEU A 231 -12.88 -8.07 10.18
CA LEU A 231 -13.16 -7.72 11.58
C LEU A 231 -13.95 -6.41 11.69
N MET A 232 -13.52 -5.36 10.99
CA MET A 232 -14.25 -4.08 10.93
C MET A 232 -15.66 -4.25 10.35
N THR A 233 -15.80 -5.13 9.37
CA THR A 233 -17.08 -5.45 8.72
C THR A 233 -18.03 -6.16 9.70
N LEU A 234 -17.53 -7.15 10.44
CA LEU A 234 -18.32 -7.87 11.45
C LEU A 234 -18.83 -6.93 12.54
N LEU A 235 -17.98 -6.02 13.00
CA LEU A 235 -18.34 -5.02 14.01
C LEU A 235 -19.26 -3.91 13.46
N GLY A 236 -19.48 -3.85 12.14
CA GLY A 236 -20.29 -2.82 11.47
C GLY A 236 -19.75 -1.41 11.65
N THR A 237 -18.44 -1.23 11.75
CA THR A 237 -17.81 0.07 12.07
C THR A 237 -17.47 0.91 10.85
N ILE A 238 -17.54 0.34 9.64
CA ILE A 238 -17.07 1.00 8.42
C ILE A 238 -17.99 2.16 8.05
N ASP A 239 -17.35 3.33 7.88
CA ASP A 239 -17.96 4.60 7.47
C ASP A 239 -19.11 5.09 8.36
N ARG A 240 -19.09 4.68 9.63
CA ARG A 240 -20.05 5.06 10.67
C ARG A 240 -19.42 6.00 11.72
N PRO A 241 -20.22 6.77 12.46
CA PRO A 241 -19.72 7.57 13.59
C PRO A 241 -18.93 6.72 14.60
N GLY A 242 -17.76 7.20 15.01
CA GLY A 242 -16.87 6.50 15.94
C GLY A 242 -16.12 5.30 15.37
N GLY A 243 -16.43 4.91 14.14
CA GLY A 243 -15.82 3.78 13.44
C GLY A 243 -14.69 4.18 12.48
N PHE A 244 -14.37 3.27 11.58
CA PHE A 244 -13.35 3.47 10.55
C PHE A 244 -13.91 4.25 9.37
N ARG A 245 -13.29 5.39 9.05
CA ARG A 245 -13.73 6.21 7.93
C ARG A 245 -13.20 5.66 6.62
N HIS A 246 -14.10 5.18 5.78
CA HIS A 246 -13.81 4.60 4.48
C HIS A 246 -14.21 5.55 3.36
N LYS A 247 -13.34 5.71 2.37
CA LYS A 247 -13.68 6.41 1.13
C LYS A 247 -14.18 5.42 0.09
N PRO A 248 -15.18 5.80 -0.72
CA PRO A 248 -15.47 5.05 -1.93
C PRO A 248 -14.21 4.94 -2.79
N PRO A 249 -14.01 3.81 -3.45
CA PRO A 249 -12.89 3.64 -4.34
C PRO A 249 -12.97 4.61 -5.52
N PHE A 250 -11.80 5.09 -5.96
CA PHE A 250 -11.69 5.89 -7.18
C PHE A 250 -11.55 4.94 -8.37
N PRO A 251 -12.39 5.05 -9.40
CA PRO A 251 -12.20 4.30 -10.62
C PRO A 251 -10.97 4.85 -11.34
N ARG A 252 -9.82 4.27 -11.13
CA ARG A 252 -8.63 4.53 -11.94
C ARG A 252 -8.64 3.58 -13.12
N PRO A 253 -8.71 4.07 -14.35
CA PRO A 253 -8.45 3.23 -15.50
C PRO A 253 -6.97 2.82 -15.45
N ILE A 254 -6.73 1.53 -15.21
CA ILE A 254 -5.38 0.97 -15.27
C ILE A 254 -5.27 0.19 -16.57
N PRO A 255 -4.41 0.61 -17.52
CA PRO A 255 -4.17 -0.19 -18.71
C PRO A 255 -3.59 -1.56 -18.32
N PRO A 256 -3.98 -2.63 -19.00
CA PRO A 256 -4.96 -2.74 -20.08
C PRO A 256 -6.38 -2.98 -19.60
N CYS A 257 -6.59 -3.10 -18.30
CA CYS A 257 -7.85 -3.52 -17.68
C CYS A 257 -8.88 -2.38 -17.58
N ALA A 258 -8.62 -1.24 -18.19
CA ALA A 258 -9.54 -0.11 -18.23
C ALA A 258 -10.77 -0.46 -19.07
N ARG A 259 -11.88 -0.77 -18.41
CA ARG A 259 -13.15 -1.03 -19.07
C ARG A 259 -13.77 0.28 -19.52
N THR A 260 -14.18 0.32 -20.75
CA THR A 260 -14.93 1.47 -21.31
C THR A 260 -16.41 1.37 -20.93
N PRO A 261 -17.17 2.46 -21.04
CA PRO A 261 -18.63 2.41 -20.85
C PRO A 261 -19.36 1.40 -21.76
N ASN A 262 -18.76 1.10 -22.90
CA ASN A 262 -19.31 0.10 -23.86
C ASN A 262 -18.77 -1.31 -23.65
N ASP A 263 -17.93 -1.54 -22.63
CA ASP A 263 -17.45 -2.88 -22.30
C ASP A 263 -18.61 -3.67 -21.67
N PRO A 264 -18.96 -4.88 -22.20
CA PRO A 264 -20.04 -5.70 -21.63
C PRO A 264 -19.85 -6.03 -20.15
N ARG A 265 -18.61 -6.01 -19.66
CA ARG A 265 -18.27 -6.26 -18.25
C ARG A 265 -18.33 -4.99 -17.38
N ALA A 266 -18.69 -3.85 -17.94
CA ALA A 266 -18.85 -2.63 -17.17
C ALA A 266 -19.99 -2.78 -16.14
N VAL A 267 -19.84 -2.06 -15.01
CA VAL A 267 -20.87 -2.04 -13.97
C VAL A 267 -22.17 -1.48 -14.53
N GLN A 268 -23.29 -2.15 -14.23
CA GLN A 268 -24.61 -1.72 -14.63
C GLN A 268 -25.11 -0.60 -13.70
N PRO A 269 -25.83 0.41 -14.23
CA PRO A 269 -26.48 1.44 -13.42
C PRO A 269 -27.42 0.84 -12.37
N ASN A 270 -27.45 1.45 -11.18
CA ASN A 270 -28.31 1.08 -10.05
C ASN A 270 -28.12 -0.35 -9.48
N THR A 271 -27.01 -1.00 -9.79
CA THR A 271 -26.63 -2.26 -9.15
C THR A 271 -25.51 -2.05 -8.13
N PRO A 272 -25.50 -2.82 -7.03
CA PRO A 272 -24.38 -2.78 -6.09
C PRO A 272 -23.07 -3.11 -6.77
N LEU A 273 -22.04 -2.32 -6.51
CA LEU A 273 -20.69 -2.65 -6.92
C LEU A 273 -20.20 -3.84 -6.09
N ASP A 274 -19.93 -4.94 -6.77
CA ASP A 274 -19.41 -6.15 -6.17
C ASP A 274 -18.11 -6.53 -6.88
N GLY A 275 -17.03 -6.57 -6.16
CA GLY A 275 -15.71 -6.82 -6.71
C GLY A 275 -14.82 -5.58 -6.73
N MET A 276 -13.72 -5.71 -7.46
CA MET A 276 -12.70 -4.66 -7.49
C MET A 276 -13.01 -3.59 -8.54
N ALA A 277 -13.92 -2.68 -8.21
CA ALA A 277 -14.31 -1.56 -9.06
C ALA A 277 -13.17 -0.57 -9.40
N LEU A 278 -11.95 -0.83 -8.93
CA LEU A 278 -10.83 0.11 -8.94
C LEU A 278 -9.87 -0.03 -10.12
N GLY A 279 -10.22 -0.77 -11.15
CA GLY A 279 -9.33 -1.03 -12.28
C GLY A 279 -8.28 -2.10 -12.02
N TRP A 280 -8.44 -2.92 -10.99
CA TRP A 280 -7.71 -4.17 -10.86
C TRP A 280 -8.34 -5.24 -11.76
N PRO A 281 -7.55 -6.22 -12.23
CA PRO A 281 -8.12 -7.36 -12.90
C PRO A 281 -9.18 -8.02 -12.03
N SER A 282 -10.40 -8.10 -12.52
CA SER A 282 -11.50 -8.79 -11.85
C SER A 282 -11.70 -10.21 -12.39
N ASP A 283 -10.92 -10.53 -13.42
CA ASP A 283 -10.97 -11.79 -14.12
C ASP A 283 -9.56 -12.14 -14.64
N PRO A 284 -9.15 -13.43 -14.69
CA PRO A 284 -7.90 -13.86 -15.34
C PRO A 284 -7.73 -13.36 -16.76
N ASP A 285 -8.82 -13.17 -17.50
CA ASP A 285 -8.79 -12.65 -18.87
C ASP A 285 -8.40 -11.17 -18.96
N ASP A 286 -8.50 -10.44 -17.85
CA ASP A 286 -8.08 -9.04 -17.75
C ASP A 286 -6.56 -8.87 -17.56
N LEU A 287 -5.80 -9.96 -17.38
CA LEU A 287 -4.36 -9.88 -17.17
C LEU A 287 -3.62 -9.35 -18.40
N PHE A 288 -2.61 -8.54 -18.14
CA PHE A 288 -1.73 -7.97 -19.14
C PHE A 288 -0.50 -8.85 -19.32
N VAL A 289 -0.65 -9.89 -20.12
CA VAL A 289 0.38 -10.90 -20.37
C VAL A 289 0.49 -11.21 -21.88
N ASN A 290 1.65 -11.70 -22.27
CA ASN A 290 1.88 -12.25 -23.60
C ASN A 290 1.05 -13.53 -23.84
N ALA A 291 1.02 -14.02 -25.07
CA ALA A 291 0.26 -15.22 -25.44
C ALA A 291 0.72 -16.48 -24.66
N ASP A 292 1.98 -16.54 -24.26
CA ASP A 292 2.56 -17.63 -23.46
C ASP A 292 2.36 -17.44 -21.93
N GLY A 293 1.66 -16.38 -21.53
CA GLY A 293 1.42 -16.03 -20.12
C GLY A 293 2.56 -15.27 -19.44
N SER A 294 3.65 -14.96 -20.15
CA SER A 294 4.76 -14.18 -19.58
C SER A 294 4.38 -12.71 -19.35
N PRO A 295 5.02 -12.03 -18.37
CA PRO A 295 4.76 -10.62 -18.10
C PRO A 295 5.10 -9.72 -19.28
N VAL A 296 4.28 -8.68 -19.50
CA VAL A 296 4.57 -7.60 -20.48
C VAL A 296 5.33 -6.45 -19.84
N ARG A 297 5.19 -6.25 -18.53
CA ARG A 297 5.76 -5.11 -17.81
C ARG A 297 7.02 -5.51 -17.04
N LEU A 298 7.99 -4.60 -16.99
CA LEU A 298 9.23 -4.78 -16.20
C LEU A 298 8.92 -4.96 -14.70
N ASP A 299 7.91 -4.28 -14.19
CA ASP A 299 7.46 -4.38 -12.80
C ASP A 299 6.51 -5.56 -12.54
N LYS A 300 6.26 -6.40 -13.56
CA LYS A 300 5.42 -7.61 -13.53
C LYS A 300 3.99 -7.40 -12.99
N ALA A 301 3.52 -6.15 -12.94
CA ALA A 301 2.14 -5.86 -12.54
C ALA A 301 1.14 -6.46 -13.53
N PHE A 302 0.00 -6.90 -13.02
CA PHE A 302 -1.09 -7.49 -13.80
C PHE A 302 -0.66 -8.72 -14.61
N SER A 303 0.35 -9.44 -14.16
CA SER A 303 0.78 -10.73 -14.73
C SER A 303 0.34 -11.88 -13.85
N TRP A 304 0.52 -13.13 -14.33
CA TRP A 304 0.28 -14.32 -13.54
C TRP A 304 1.17 -14.44 -12.30
N GLU A 305 2.34 -13.78 -12.29
CA GLU A 305 3.20 -13.76 -11.11
C GLU A 305 2.60 -12.90 -9.99
N TYR A 306 1.98 -11.76 -10.34
CA TYR A 306 1.36 -10.79 -9.42
C TYR A 306 0.09 -10.18 -10.01
N PRO A 307 -0.99 -10.95 -10.08
CA PRO A 307 -2.21 -10.55 -10.79
C PRO A 307 -2.84 -9.25 -10.27
N LEU A 308 -2.83 -9.03 -8.96
CA LEU A 308 -3.45 -7.86 -8.35
C LEU A 308 -2.43 -6.79 -7.91
N SER A 309 -1.25 -6.78 -8.53
CA SER A 309 -0.22 -5.78 -8.22
C SER A 309 -0.55 -4.44 -8.89
N VAL A 310 -1.03 -3.49 -8.11
CA VAL A 310 -1.39 -2.13 -8.58
C VAL A 310 -0.16 -1.24 -8.75
N HIS A 311 0.81 -1.40 -7.87
CA HIS A 311 2.01 -0.58 -7.85
C HIS A 311 3.21 -1.23 -8.55
N GLY A 312 3.04 -2.44 -9.07
CA GLY A 312 4.12 -3.24 -9.60
C GLY A 312 5.15 -3.62 -8.54
N LEU A 313 6.16 -4.37 -8.97
CA LEU A 313 7.30 -4.73 -8.12
C LEU A 313 8.38 -3.65 -8.22
N MET A 314 8.10 -2.46 -7.71
CA MET A 314 9.02 -1.32 -7.77
C MET A 314 10.37 -1.61 -7.12
N HIS A 315 10.39 -2.42 -6.07
CA HIS A 315 11.60 -2.83 -5.37
C HIS A 315 12.46 -3.81 -6.20
N ASN A 316 11.90 -4.51 -7.17
CA ASN A 316 12.61 -5.39 -8.09
C ASN A 316 12.91 -4.75 -9.45
N ALA A 317 12.58 -3.49 -9.66
CA ALA A 317 12.72 -2.86 -10.99
C ALA A 317 14.16 -2.90 -11.51
N ILE A 318 15.15 -2.63 -10.66
CA ILE A 318 16.57 -2.71 -11.03
C ILE A 318 16.99 -4.16 -11.27
N THR A 319 16.59 -5.09 -10.42
CA THR A 319 16.88 -6.53 -10.56
C THR A 319 16.33 -7.09 -11.88
N ASN A 320 15.09 -6.76 -12.22
CA ASN A 320 14.47 -7.18 -13.46
C ASN A 320 15.16 -6.54 -14.70
N ALA A 321 15.48 -5.25 -14.61
CA ALA A 321 16.22 -4.55 -15.66
C ALA A 321 17.62 -5.15 -15.88
N TRP A 322 18.35 -5.43 -14.81
CA TRP A 322 19.67 -6.06 -14.85
C TRP A 322 19.63 -7.47 -15.48
N ARG A 323 18.58 -8.26 -15.20
CA ARG A 323 18.38 -9.57 -15.80
C ARG A 323 17.87 -9.51 -17.24
N GLY A 324 17.25 -8.40 -17.65
CA GLY A 324 16.51 -8.29 -18.89
C GLY A 324 15.20 -9.10 -18.86
N ASP A 325 14.53 -9.19 -17.71
CA ASP A 325 13.29 -9.94 -17.48
C ASP A 325 12.11 -8.97 -17.24
N PRO A 326 11.12 -8.92 -18.12
CA PRO A 326 10.91 -9.73 -19.32
C PRO A 326 11.66 -9.24 -20.57
N TYR A 327 12.37 -8.11 -20.50
CA TYR A 327 13.14 -7.55 -21.60
C TYR A 327 14.28 -6.65 -21.09
N LYS A 328 15.29 -6.45 -21.93
CA LYS A 328 16.36 -5.48 -21.66
C LYS A 328 15.85 -4.06 -21.83
N ILE A 329 16.26 -3.17 -20.94
CA ILE A 329 16.02 -1.73 -21.08
C ILE A 329 17.31 -1.03 -21.53
N ASP A 330 17.15 0.08 -22.23
CA ASP A 330 18.26 0.93 -22.64
C ASP A 330 18.49 2.05 -21.60
N THR A 331 17.43 2.67 -21.14
CA THR A 331 17.49 3.81 -20.21
C THR A 331 16.65 3.57 -18.97
N LEU A 332 17.25 3.76 -17.80
CA LEU A 332 16.56 3.80 -16.51
C LEU A 332 16.54 5.23 -15.99
N LEU A 333 15.34 5.80 -15.82
CA LEU A 333 15.17 7.11 -15.21
C LEU A 333 14.64 6.97 -13.78
N LEU A 334 15.40 7.45 -12.82
CA LEU A 334 15.04 7.49 -11.41
C LEU A 334 14.69 8.91 -10.99
N PHE A 335 13.54 9.09 -10.36
CA PHE A 335 13.09 10.37 -9.83
C PHE A 335 12.95 10.28 -8.31
N MET A 336 13.73 11.10 -7.58
CA MET A 336 13.70 11.22 -6.12
C MET A 336 13.72 9.87 -5.39
N ALA A 337 14.44 8.89 -5.93
CA ALA A 337 14.53 7.53 -5.43
C ALA A 337 15.99 7.14 -5.22
N ASN A 338 16.38 7.02 -3.97
CA ASN A 338 17.75 6.65 -3.60
C ASN A 338 17.95 5.12 -3.67
N MET A 339 17.78 4.55 -4.87
CA MET A 339 17.76 3.10 -5.12
C MET A 339 19.10 2.42 -4.85
N ALA A 340 20.21 3.14 -5.00
CA ALA A 340 21.54 2.60 -4.68
C ALA A 340 21.84 2.61 -3.18
N TRP A 341 20.90 2.99 -2.33
CA TRP A 341 21.13 3.09 -0.89
C TRP A 341 19.94 2.60 -0.06
N ASN A 342 18.97 3.45 0.25
CA ASN A 342 17.92 3.16 1.23
C ASN A 342 16.52 2.95 0.62
N SER A 343 16.35 3.08 -0.69
CA SER A 343 15.08 2.83 -1.36
C SER A 343 14.95 1.43 -1.96
N THR A 344 15.93 0.57 -1.73
CA THR A 344 15.96 -0.85 -2.14
C THR A 344 16.00 -1.77 -0.93
N MET A 345 15.58 -3.00 -1.09
CA MET A 345 15.64 -4.01 -0.03
C MET A 345 17.07 -4.58 0.12
N ASN A 346 17.82 -4.68 -0.97
CA ASN A 346 19.20 -5.20 -0.94
C ASN A 346 20.19 -4.20 -1.55
N THR A 347 20.63 -3.25 -0.72
CA THR A 347 21.52 -2.17 -1.16
C THR A 347 22.82 -2.69 -1.78
N THR A 348 23.45 -3.70 -1.18
CA THR A 348 24.73 -4.22 -1.62
C THR A 348 24.63 -4.83 -3.03
N GLU A 349 23.63 -5.63 -3.28
CA GLU A 349 23.45 -6.29 -4.58
C GLU A 349 22.97 -5.30 -5.65
N VAL A 350 22.04 -4.40 -5.33
CA VAL A 350 21.59 -3.39 -6.29
C VAL A 350 22.73 -2.50 -6.78
N ARG A 351 23.65 -2.13 -5.91
CA ARG A 351 24.83 -1.37 -6.31
C ARG A 351 25.72 -2.14 -7.29
N LYS A 352 25.89 -3.46 -7.09
CA LYS A 352 26.59 -4.32 -8.05
C LYS A 352 25.86 -4.38 -9.39
N MET A 353 24.53 -4.55 -9.37
CA MET A 353 23.70 -4.60 -10.58
C MET A 353 23.82 -3.32 -11.42
N LEU A 354 23.85 -2.14 -10.77
CA LEU A 354 23.99 -0.86 -11.47
C LEU A 354 25.37 -0.67 -12.13
N THR A 355 26.36 -1.43 -11.73
CA THR A 355 27.75 -1.35 -12.26
C THR A 355 28.18 -2.61 -13.01
N ASP A 356 27.30 -3.60 -13.14
CA ASP A 356 27.59 -4.85 -13.84
C ASP A 356 27.58 -4.67 -15.36
N LYS A 357 28.40 -5.47 -16.06
CA LYS A 357 28.64 -5.36 -17.49
C LYS A 357 28.39 -6.65 -18.22
N GLU A 358 27.99 -6.53 -19.44
CA GLU A 358 27.98 -7.59 -20.43
C GLU A 358 29.39 -7.95 -20.87
N GLU A 359 29.57 -9.07 -21.55
CA GLU A 359 30.87 -9.54 -22.07
C GLU A 359 31.54 -8.54 -23.02
N ASN A 360 30.75 -7.73 -23.74
CA ASN A 360 31.25 -6.68 -24.62
C ASN A 360 31.74 -5.42 -23.89
N GLY A 361 31.62 -5.39 -22.56
CA GLY A 361 32.06 -4.27 -21.72
C GLY A 361 31.02 -3.15 -21.52
N GLU A 362 29.83 -3.24 -22.14
CA GLU A 362 28.72 -2.32 -21.88
C GLU A 362 28.02 -2.64 -20.58
N TYR A 363 27.45 -1.63 -19.93
CA TYR A 363 26.63 -1.87 -18.74
C TYR A 363 25.34 -2.63 -19.08
N LYS A 364 24.91 -3.53 -18.22
CA LYS A 364 23.64 -4.25 -18.37
C LYS A 364 22.42 -3.32 -18.34
N ILE A 365 22.53 -2.20 -17.61
CA ILE A 365 21.63 -1.06 -17.71
C ILE A 365 22.44 0.08 -18.34
N PRO A 366 22.35 0.28 -19.67
CA PRO A 366 23.30 1.10 -20.40
C PRO A 366 23.34 2.57 -20.02
N PHE A 367 22.17 3.16 -19.70
CA PHE A 367 22.07 4.59 -19.41
C PHE A 367 21.21 4.87 -18.19
N LEU A 368 21.80 5.43 -17.14
CA LEU A 368 21.11 5.78 -15.89
C LEU A 368 20.95 7.29 -15.78
N VAL A 369 19.71 7.74 -15.77
CA VAL A 369 19.33 9.14 -15.54
C VAL A 369 18.77 9.28 -14.13
N VAL A 370 19.32 10.18 -13.33
CA VAL A 370 18.81 10.49 -11.99
C VAL A 370 18.32 11.93 -11.95
N CYS A 371 17.04 12.13 -11.63
CA CYS A 371 16.46 13.43 -11.36
C CYS A 371 16.26 13.56 -9.85
N ASP A 372 17.02 14.42 -9.20
CA ASP A 372 16.96 14.57 -7.74
C ASP A 372 17.28 16.04 -7.36
N ALA A 373 16.65 16.49 -6.26
CA ALA A 373 16.93 17.79 -5.67
C ALA A 373 18.17 17.79 -4.77
N PHE A 374 18.72 16.62 -4.44
CA PHE A 374 19.82 16.43 -3.51
C PHE A 374 20.89 15.49 -4.08
N HIS A 375 22.12 15.65 -3.61
CA HIS A 375 23.22 14.74 -3.90
C HIS A 375 23.09 13.45 -3.09
N SER A 376 22.12 12.60 -3.47
CA SER A 376 21.96 11.29 -2.87
C SER A 376 23.04 10.30 -3.33
N GLU A 377 23.16 9.17 -2.64
CA GLU A 377 24.12 8.13 -3.02
C GLU A 377 23.86 7.60 -4.44
N THR A 378 22.63 7.61 -4.89
CA THR A 378 22.25 7.15 -6.24
C THR A 378 22.76 8.06 -7.35
N THR A 379 22.93 9.36 -7.08
CA THR A 379 23.50 10.29 -8.07
C THR A 379 24.92 9.92 -8.50
N ALA A 380 25.66 9.17 -7.65
CA ALA A 380 27.00 8.69 -7.97
C ALA A 380 27.04 7.66 -9.11
N PHE A 381 25.95 6.97 -9.35
CA PHE A 381 25.84 5.93 -10.38
C PHE A 381 25.28 6.49 -11.69
N ALA A 382 24.80 7.73 -11.70
CA ALA A 382 24.11 8.30 -12.85
C ALA A 382 25.10 8.67 -13.98
N ASP A 383 24.72 8.35 -15.20
CA ASP A 383 25.35 8.85 -16.42
C ASP A 383 24.91 10.30 -16.70
N LEU A 384 23.66 10.63 -16.33
CA LEU A 384 23.12 11.98 -16.44
C LEU A 384 22.34 12.33 -15.16
N ILE A 385 22.64 13.49 -14.58
CA ILE A 385 21.92 14.07 -13.46
C ILE A 385 21.08 15.24 -13.98
N LEU A 386 19.78 15.21 -13.72
CA LEU A 386 18.86 16.30 -13.96
C LEU A 386 18.53 16.93 -12.59
N PRO A 387 19.03 18.16 -12.32
CA PRO A 387 18.76 18.80 -11.03
C PRO A 387 17.29 19.20 -10.93
N ASP A 388 16.60 18.59 -9.96
CA ASP A 388 15.22 18.93 -9.64
C ASP A 388 15.14 20.14 -8.71
N THR A 389 13.99 20.70 -8.56
CA THR A 389 13.67 21.80 -7.65
C THR A 389 13.28 21.30 -6.28
N THR A 390 13.53 22.12 -5.26
CA THR A 390 12.98 21.93 -3.93
C THR A 390 11.50 22.30 -3.87
N TYR A 391 10.84 21.99 -2.75
CA TYR A 391 9.43 22.35 -2.55
C TYR A 391 9.16 23.86 -2.54
N LEU A 392 10.15 24.68 -2.24
CA LEU A 392 10.02 26.13 -2.23
C LEU A 392 10.14 26.76 -3.62
N GLU A 393 10.61 26.01 -4.59
CA GLU A 393 10.98 26.50 -5.94
C GLU A 393 10.00 26.05 -7.02
N ARG A 394 8.96 25.28 -6.70
CA ARG A 394 8.05 24.72 -7.72
C ARG A 394 6.58 24.80 -7.34
N HIS A 395 5.76 24.81 -8.39
CA HIS A 395 4.33 24.56 -8.29
C HIS A 395 4.07 23.08 -8.02
N ASP A 396 3.05 22.81 -7.22
CA ASP A 396 2.58 21.46 -6.98
C ASP A 396 1.09 21.47 -6.64
N VAL A 397 0.41 20.33 -6.78
CA VAL A 397 -1.01 20.22 -6.48
C VAL A 397 -1.30 18.96 -5.70
N MET A 398 -2.33 19.03 -4.86
CA MET A 398 -3.02 17.89 -4.31
C MET A 398 -4.48 17.98 -4.70
N SER A 399 -4.84 17.23 -5.71
CA SER A 399 -6.17 17.29 -6.32
C SER A 399 -7.11 16.30 -5.66
N MET A 400 -8.38 16.69 -5.52
CA MET A 400 -9.43 15.75 -5.10
C MET A 400 -9.64 14.60 -6.10
N LEU A 401 -9.26 14.78 -7.37
CA LEU A 401 -9.37 13.74 -8.40
C LEU A 401 -8.24 12.71 -8.30
N ASP A 402 -7.05 13.11 -7.85
CA ASP A 402 -5.91 12.19 -7.72
C ASP A 402 -5.91 11.50 -6.35
N ARG A 403 -5.75 12.25 -5.29
CA ARG A 403 -5.80 11.76 -3.89
C ARG A 403 -6.46 12.81 -3.02
N PRO A 404 -7.78 12.90 -3.02
CA PRO A 404 -8.44 13.94 -2.26
C PRO A 404 -8.10 13.83 -0.78
N ILE A 405 -7.64 14.91 -0.21
CA ILE A 405 -7.60 15.06 1.23
C ILE A 405 -9.06 15.10 1.68
N SER A 406 -9.42 14.16 2.54
CA SER A 406 -10.74 14.19 3.17
C SER A 406 -10.63 14.87 4.50
N GLU A 407 -11.11 16.07 4.54
CA GLU A 407 -11.55 16.67 5.78
C GLU A 407 -12.85 16.01 6.26
N PHE A 408 -13.20 16.25 7.54
CA PHE A 408 -14.43 15.67 8.09
C PHE A 408 -15.68 16.14 7.33
N ASP A 409 -15.70 17.39 6.94
CA ASP A 409 -16.81 18.05 6.25
C ASP A 409 -16.69 18.11 4.72
N GLY A 410 -15.66 17.51 4.14
CA GLY A 410 -15.53 17.38 2.70
C GLY A 410 -14.10 17.28 2.18
N PRO A 411 -13.93 16.97 0.91
CA PRO A 411 -12.63 16.92 0.27
C PRO A 411 -12.06 18.32 -0.02
N VAL A 412 -10.73 18.40 -0.16
CA VAL A 412 -9.97 19.63 -0.40
C VAL A 412 -9.05 19.45 -1.58
N ASP A 413 -9.03 20.43 -2.48
CA ASP A 413 -7.91 20.67 -3.38
C ASP A 413 -6.93 21.62 -2.70
N SER A 414 -5.65 21.38 -2.82
CA SER A 414 -4.62 22.33 -2.38
C SER A 414 -3.51 22.50 -3.40
N VAL A 415 -2.94 23.68 -3.42
CA VAL A 415 -1.82 24.01 -4.29
C VAL A 415 -0.63 24.50 -3.48
N ARG A 416 0.55 24.33 -4.04
CA ARG A 416 1.76 24.96 -3.58
C ARG A 416 2.28 25.85 -4.71
N ILE A 417 2.61 27.08 -4.36
CA ILE A 417 3.16 28.09 -5.27
C ILE A 417 4.61 28.34 -4.85
N PRO A 418 5.55 28.44 -5.78
CA PRO A 418 6.94 28.71 -5.44
C PRO A 418 7.07 30.06 -4.73
N VAL A 419 7.91 30.10 -3.69
CA VAL A 419 8.22 31.32 -2.92
C VAL A 419 9.58 31.90 -3.30
N VAL A 420 10.41 31.13 -3.98
CA VAL A 420 11.70 31.53 -4.54
C VAL A 420 11.85 30.93 -5.94
N PRO A 421 12.60 31.59 -6.83
CA PRO A 421 12.88 31.01 -8.15
C PRO A 421 13.81 29.78 -8.02
N PRO A 422 13.74 28.85 -8.99
CA PRO A 422 14.70 27.75 -9.07
C PRO A 422 16.15 28.25 -9.11
N THR A 423 17.04 27.53 -8.42
CA THR A 423 18.46 27.86 -8.36
C THR A 423 19.21 27.25 -9.54
N GLY A 424 19.99 28.07 -10.27
CA GLY A 424 20.83 27.59 -11.39
C GLY A 424 20.01 27.01 -12.53
N GLU A 425 20.34 25.77 -12.96
CA GLU A 425 19.66 25.06 -14.04
C GLU A 425 18.57 24.09 -13.57
N CYS A 426 18.16 24.18 -12.30
CA CYS A 426 17.13 23.30 -11.75
C CYS A 426 15.78 23.52 -12.46
N LYS A 427 15.12 22.39 -12.78
CA LYS A 427 13.75 22.38 -13.35
C LYS A 427 12.88 21.38 -12.62
N PRO A 428 11.61 21.70 -12.37
CA PRO A 428 10.66 20.72 -11.85
C PRO A 428 10.60 19.48 -12.74
N PHE A 429 10.64 18.31 -12.15
CA PHE A 429 10.59 17.04 -12.90
C PHE A 429 9.35 16.94 -13.80
N GLN A 430 8.23 17.52 -13.38
CA GLN A 430 7.00 17.59 -14.18
C GLN A 430 7.22 18.32 -15.50
N GLU A 431 8.02 19.39 -15.51
CA GLU A 431 8.36 20.12 -16.74
C GLU A 431 9.32 19.34 -17.63
N VAL A 432 10.23 18.58 -17.03
CA VAL A 432 11.09 17.63 -17.77
C VAL A 432 10.23 16.61 -18.50
N LEU A 433 9.20 16.05 -17.85
CA LEU A 433 8.28 15.09 -18.47
C LEU A 433 7.44 15.73 -19.61
N ILE A 434 6.96 16.96 -19.43
CA ILE A 434 6.23 17.69 -20.49
C ILE A 434 7.15 17.91 -21.69
N GLU A 435 8.39 18.30 -21.47
CA GLU A 435 9.37 18.52 -22.54
C GLU A 435 9.70 17.21 -23.27
N LEU A 436 9.99 16.12 -22.54
CA LEU A 436 10.23 14.79 -23.12
C LEU A 436 9.03 14.30 -23.91
N GLY A 437 7.83 14.38 -23.33
CA GLY A 437 6.59 13.99 -24.00
C GLY A 437 6.35 14.78 -25.29
N THR A 438 6.68 16.06 -25.29
CA THR A 438 6.58 16.93 -26.48
C THR A 438 7.60 16.53 -27.54
N ARG A 439 8.87 16.34 -27.19
CA ARG A 439 9.94 15.94 -28.13
C ARG A 439 9.71 14.56 -28.72
N LEU A 440 9.22 13.64 -27.91
CA LEU A 440 8.83 12.29 -28.34
C LEU A 440 7.49 12.25 -29.11
N LYS A 441 6.83 13.40 -29.26
CA LYS A 441 5.52 13.52 -29.92
C LYS A 441 4.45 12.59 -29.35
N LEU A 442 4.47 12.38 -28.03
CA LEU A 442 3.44 11.56 -27.38
C LEU A 442 2.07 12.23 -27.48
N PRO A 443 1.00 11.52 -27.84
CA PRO A 443 -0.33 12.10 -28.09
C PRO A 443 -0.92 12.89 -26.92
N ALA A 444 -0.51 12.58 -25.68
CA ALA A 444 -0.93 13.33 -24.49
C ALA A 444 -0.35 14.75 -24.46
N PHE A 445 0.82 15.01 -25.07
CA PHE A 445 1.58 16.25 -24.96
C PHE A 445 1.61 17.09 -26.25
N VAL A 446 1.20 16.50 -27.38
CA VAL A 446 1.12 17.21 -28.66
C VAL A 446 -0.26 17.05 -29.28
N THR A 447 -0.64 18.02 -30.13
CA THR A 447 -1.83 17.91 -30.98
C THR A 447 -1.62 16.87 -32.08
N LYS A 448 -2.66 16.57 -32.87
CA LYS A 448 -2.56 15.71 -34.05
C LYS A 448 -1.56 16.22 -35.08
N GLU A 449 -1.38 17.56 -35.15
CA GLU A 449 -0.43 18.26 -36.00
C GLU A 449 0.99 18.30 -35.43
N GLY A 450 1.21 17.72 -34.21
CA GLY A 450 2.51 17.68 -33.56
C GLY A 450 2.87 18.97 -32.81
N VAL A 451 1.91 19.87 -32.57
CA VAL A 451 2.13 21.11 -31.81
C VAL A 451 2.04 20.84 -30.31
N ARG A 452 2.97 21.41 -29.53
CA ARG A 452 3.01 21.33 -28.08
C ARG A 452 1.68 21.80 -27.46
N LYS A 453 1.10 20.98 -26.55
CA LYS A 453 -0.16 21.29 -25.86
C LYS A 453 0.03 22.16 -24.62
N TYR A 454 1.07 21.91 -23.84
CA TYR A 454 1.27 22.56 -22.53
C TYR A 454 2.61 23.28 -22.49
N ARG A 455 2.59 24.55 -22.09
CA ARG A 455 3.78 25.37 -21.98
C ARG A 455 4.70 24.93 -20.83
N ASP A 456 4.12 24.72 -19.65
CA ASP A 456 4.77 24.37 -18.40
C ASP A 456 3.84 23.53 -17.50
N TYR A 457 4.25 23.18 -16.31
CA TYR A 457 3.44 22.39 -15.39
C TYR A 457 2.19 23.14 -14.86
N PRO A 458 2.26 24.42 -14.45
CA PRO A 458 1.05 25.18 -14.13
C PRO A 458 0.01 25.22 -15.26
N ASP A 459 0.46 25.38 -16.49
CA ASP A 459 -0.40 25.36 -17.67
C ASP A 459 -1.03 23.97 -17.90
N PHE A 460 -0.25 22.90 -17.70
CA PHE A 460 -0.76 21.52 -17.73
C PHE A 460 -1.89 21.31 -16.71
N ILE A 461 -1.71 21.76 -15.48
CA ILE A 461 -2.73 21.62 -14.42
C ILE A 461 -4.04 22.32 -14.76
N VAL A 462 -3.96 23.50 -15.36
CA VAL A 462 -5.15 24.28 -15.76
C VAL A 462 -5.88 23.65 -16.94
N ASN A 463 -5.12 23.24 -17.96
CA ASN A 463 -5.69 22.84 -19.27
C ASN A 463 -5.92 21.34 -19.43
N TRP A 464 -5.36 20.50 -18.54
CA TRP A 464 -5.61 19.07 -18.59
C TRP A 464 -7.05 18.73 -18.20
N GLU A 465 -7.62 17.75 -18.88
CA GLU A 465 -8.95 17.21 -18.59
C GLU A 465 -8.89 15.70 -18.44
N THR A 466 -9.75 15.12 -17.59
CA THR A 466 -9.87 13.66 -17.37
C THR A 466 -10.15 12.92 -18.67
N ALA A 467 -11.01 13.51 -19.51
CA ALA A 467 -11.22 13.12 -20.89
C ALA A 467 -11.43 14.39 -21.71
N PRO A 468 -10.99 14.45 -22.97
CA PRO A 468 -11.16 15.62 -23.82
C PRO A 468 -12.62 16.10 -23.87
N GLY A 469 -12.85 17.37 -23.54
CA GLY A 469 -14.18 17.97 -23.49
C GLY A 469 -15.04 17.62 -22.27
N SER A 470 -14.47 16.92 -21.26
CA SER A 470 -15.18 16.57 -20.02
C SER A 470 -15.40 17.78 -19.09
N GLY A 471 -14.56 18.78 -19.20
CA GLY A 471 -14.53 19.93 -18.30
C GLY A 471 -14.07 19.61 -16.87
N ILE A 472 -13.52 18.42 -16.63
CA ILE A 472 -12.97 17.99 -15.34
C ILE A 472 -11.46 18.05 -15.40
N GLY A 473 -10.87 19.03 -14.70
CA GLY A 473 -9.41 19.19 -14.57
C GLY A 473 -8.88 18.65 -13.24
N PHE A 474 -7.58 18.82 -13.01
CA PHE A 474 -6.95 18.45 -11.74
C PHE A 474 -7.47 19.26 -10.56
N LEU A 475 -7.61 20.56 -10.75
CA LEU A 475 -8.16 21.46 -9.75
C LEU A 475 -9.63 21.72 -10.08
N SER A 476 -10.48 21.55 -9.10
CA SER A 476 -11.93 21.59 -9.28
C SER A 476 -12.56 22.94 -8.87
N GLY A 477 -11.85 23.76 -8.08
CA GLY A 477 -12.28 25.11 -7.74
C GLY A 477 -12.05 26.09 -8.90
N TRP A 478 -12.95 27.08 -9.00
CA TRP A 478 -12.84 28.23 -9.92
C TRP A 478 -12.60 27.82 -11.38
N ARG A 479 -13.31 26.83 -11.86
CA ARG A 479 -13.38 26.51 -13.29
C ARG A 479 -14.37 27.42 -14.00
N GLY A 480 -14.36 27.41 -15.36
CA GLY A 480 -15.05 28.40 -16.19
C GLY A 480 -14.17 29.62 -16.47
N LYS A 481 -14.34 30.29 -17.59
CA LYS A 481 -13.47 31.40 -18.02
C LYS A 481 -13.34 32.54 -16.99
N GLY A 482 -14.38 32.77 -16.22
CA GLY A 482 -14.42 33.76 -15.13
C GLY A 482 -14.22 33.19 -13.74
N GLY A 483 -14.01 31.87 -13.62
CA GLY A 483 -13.88 31.18 -12.31
C GLY A 483 -15.22 30.97 -11.60
N GLU A 484 -16.32 31.03 -12.32
CA GLU A 484 -17.68 30.96 -11.78
C GLU A 484 -18.21 29.54 -11.52
N LYS A 485 -17.45 28.52 -11.95
CA LYS A 485 -17.84 27.09 -11.82
C LYS A 485 -16.97 26.34 -10.86
N THR A 486 -17.54 25.27 -10.32
CA THR A 486 -16.82 24.28 -9.51
C THR A 486 -17.11 22.87 -10.02
N LEU A 487 -16.20 21.91 -9.79
CA LEU A 487 -16.20 20.53 -10.24
C LEU A 487 -15.97 20.40 -11.75
N ARG A 488 -16.82 20.98 -12.56
CA ARG A 488 -16.75 20.95 -14.03
C ARG A 488 -16.79 22.35 -14.62
N GLY A 489 -16.08 22.54 -15.69
CA GLY A 489 -16.06 23.78 -16.42
C GLY A 489 -14.88 23.88 -17.36
N GLU A 490 -14.90 24.87 -18.26
CA GLU A 490 -13.74 25.18 -19.10
C GLU A 490 -12.53 25.55 -18.23
N PRO A 491 -11.29 25.39 -18.76
CA PRO A 491 -10.09 25.90 -18.10
C PRO A 491 -10.19 27.37 -17.75
N ASN A 492 -9.74 27.75 -16.57
CA ASN A 492 -9.66 29.16 -16.14
C ASN A 492 -8.19 29.59 -16.13
N PRO A 493 -7.76 30.51 -16.98
CA PRO A 493 -6.37 30.99 -17.03
C PRO A 493 -5.85 31.54 -15.69
N ASN A 494 -6.75 32.08 -14.86
CA ASN A 494 -6.42 32.73 -13.59
C ASN A 494 -6.64 31.77 -12.39
N GLN A 495 -6.78 30.46 -12.62
CA GLN A 495 -7.12 29.50 -11.57
C GLN A 495 -6.07 29.49 -10.44
N TRP A 496 -4.78 29.53 -10.77
CA TRP A 496 -3.70 29.59 -9.79
C TRP A 496 -3.77 30.81 -8.86
N GLU A 497 -4.09 31.98 -9.44
CA GLU A 497 -4.24 33.22 -8.67
C GLU A 497 -5.42 33.14 -7.69
N MET A 498 -6.51 32.48 -8.11
CA MET A 498 -7.67 32.30 -7.26
C MET A 498 -7.36 31.39 -6.09
N TYR A 499 -6.62 30.31 -6.32
CA TYR A 499 -6.12 29.47 -5.21
C TYR A 499 -5.19 30.27 -4.31
N ALA A 500 -4.23 31.02 -4.85
CA ALA A 500 -3.32 31.85 -4.07
C ALA A 500 -4.04 32.85 -3.16
N LYS A 501 -5.10 33.47 -3.65
CA LYS A 501 -5.92 34.42 -2.88
C LYS A 501 -6.79 33.75 -1.81
N ASN A 502 -6.99 32.42 -1.90
CA ASN A 502 -7.80 31.64 -0.97
C ASN A 502 -6.94 30.65 -0.19
N ASP A 503 -5.85 31.13 0.40
CA ASP A 503 -4.93 30.35 1.24
C ASP A 503 -4.40 29.06 0.57
N CYS A 504 -4.27 29.05 -0.73
CA CYS A 504 -3.84 27.91 -1.55
C CYS A 504 -4.76 26.68 -1.45
N MET A 505 -6.01 26.84 -1.05
CA MET A 505 -6.96 25.74 -0.86
C MET A 505 -8.34 26.06 -1.45
N HIS A 506 -9.00 25.02 -1.91
CA HIS A 506 -10.44 25.02 -2.20
C HIS A 506 -11.10 23.88 -1.44
N HIS A 507 -12.01 24.24 -0.53
CA HIS A 507 -12.66 23.31 0.39
C HIS A 507 -14.08 23.01 -0.05
N TYR A 508 -14.36 21.73 -0.30
CA TYR A 508 -15.71 21.26 -0.62
C TYR A 508 -16.45 20.90 0.66
N LYS A 509 -17.25 21.81 1.16
CA LYS A 509 -18.17 21.50 2.26
C LYS A 509 -19.32 20.66 1.74
N LEU A 510 -19.38 19.43 2.23
CA LEU A 510 -20.47 18.53 1.94
C LEU A 510 -21.64 18.76 2.90
N PRO A 511 -22.87 18.58 2.45
CA PRO A 511 -24.03 18.49 3.34
C PRO A 511 -23.76 17.49 4.46
N ARG A 512 -24.24 17.78 5.66
CA ARG A 512 -24.06 16.88 6.81
C ARG A 512 -24.54 15.46 6.55
N SER A 513 -25.60 15.30 5.73
CA SER A 513 -26.12 14.03 5.27
C SER A 513 -25.16 13.19 4.43
N TYR A 514 -24.08 13.80 3.86
CA TYR A 514 -23.10 13.09 3.03
C TYR A 514 -21.81 12.72 3.78
N GLN A 515 -21.72 13.03 5.06
CA GLN A 515 -20.47 12.85 5.82
C GLN A 515 -20.22 11.41 6.27
N PHE A 516 -21.26 10.60 6.35
CA PHE A 516 -21.20 9.20 6.75
C PHE A 516 -21.88 8.29 5.73
N MET A 517 -21.66 7.00 5.82
CA MET A 517 -22.26 5.95 4.97
C MET A 517 -22.00 6.19 3.47
N ARG A 518 -20.85 6.77 3.13
CA ARG A 518 -20.57 7.29 1.78
C ARG A 518 -20.56 6.23 0.69
N ASN A 519 -20.22 4.99 1.02
CA ASN A 519 -20.30 3.87 0.07
C ASN A 519 -21.74 3.50 -0.33
N TRP A 520 -22.73 3.96 0.42
CA TRP A 520 -24.13 3.60 0.24
C TRP A 520 -25.08 4.79 0.24
N ASN A 521 -24.57 5.98 0.50
CA ASN A 521 -25.35 7.21 0.54
C ASN A 521 -25.58 7.73 -0.88
N LYS A 522 -26.85 7.72 -1.32
CA LYS A 522 -27.24 8.13 -2.67
C LYS A 522 -26.74 9.52 -3.02
N GLY A 523 -26.98 10.50 -2.17
CA GLY A 523 -26.56 11.88 -2.42
C GLY A 523 -25.04 12.07 -2.52
N TYR A 524 -24.28 11.35 -1.67
CA TYR A 524 -22.81 11.38 -1.75
C TYR A 524 -22.28 10.71 -3.02
N LEU A 525 -22.81 9.56 -3.39
CA LEU A 525 -22.37 8.83 -4.59
C LEU A 525 -22.69 9.62 -5.87
N GLU A 526 -23.87 10.22 -5.97
CA GLU A 526 -24.24 11.10 -7.07
C GLU A 526 -23.35 12.36 -7.14
N TRP A 527 -23.06 12.97 -5.99
CA TRP A 527 -22.11 14.08 -5.91
C TRP A 527 -20.70 13.65 -6.34
N SER A 528 -20.24 12.50 -5.87
CA SER A 528 -18.94 11.94 -6.18
C SER A 528 -18.77 11.67 -7.69
N GLN A 529 -19.82 11.14 -8.33
CA GLN A 529 -19.85 10.95 -9.78
C GLN A 529 -19.83 12.29 -10.54
N ARG A 530 -20.66 13.25 -10.13
CA ARG A 530 -20.66 14.58 -10.75
C ARG A 530 -19.32 15.30 -10.63
N SER A 531 -18.62 15.08 -9.53
CA SER A 531 -17.30 15.66 -9.29
C SER A 531 -16.16 14.92 -10.01
N GLY A 532 -16.43 13.75 -10.60
CA GLY A 532 -15.42 12.90 -11.23
C GLY A 532 -14.56 12.09 -10.25
N ILE A 533 -14.89 12.06 -8.96
CA ILE A 533 -14.22 11.24 -7.95
C ILE A 533 -14.52 9.76 -8.18
N THR A 534 -15.77 9.44 -8.46
CA THR A 534 -16.20 8.08 -8.84
C THR A 534 -16.73 8.07 -10.27
N ARG A 535 -16.67 6.90 -10.89
CA ARG A 535 -17.17 6.71 -12.26
C ARG A 535 -18.67 6.47 -12.30
N TYR A 536 -19.18 5.82 -11.26
CA TYR A 536 -20.56 5.41 -11.10
C TYR A 536 -21.10 5.88 -9.75
N ALA A 537 -22.41 6.03 -9.65
CA ALA A 537 -23.11 6.40 -8.41
C ALA A 537 -23.76 5.20 -7.71
N GLU A 538 -23.26 4.01 -7.99
CA GLU A 538 -23.80 2.77 -7.45
C GLU A 538 -23.26 2.49 -6.05
N PRO A 539 -24.06 1.79 -5.20
CA PRO A 539 -23.60 1.38 -3.88
C PRO A 539 -22.47 0.35 -3.98
N ILE A 540 -21.56 0.41 -3.02
CA ILE A 540 -20.39 -0.46 -2.97
C ILE A 540 -20.60 -1.49 -1.87
N LEU A 541 -20.64 -2.78 -2.24
CA LEU A 541 -20.68 -3.86 -1.27
C LEU A 541 -19.27 -4.16 -0.73
N ILE A 542 -19.20 -4.34 0.58
CA ILE A 542 -17.97 -4.80 1.23
C ILE A 542 -17.86 -6.31 1.07
N HIS A 543 -16.74 -6.76 0.57
CA HIS A 543 -16.50 -8.19 0.32
C HIS A 543 -16.01 -8.91 1.57
N LEU A 544 -16.83 -9.76 2.13
CA LEU A 544 -16.41 -10.79 3.07
C LEU A 544 -15.80 -11.99 2.33
N TYR A 545 -16.41 -12.39 1.22
CA TYR A 545 -15.96 -13.45 0.33
C TYR A 545 -15.54 -12.86 -1.02
N SER A 546 -14.35 -13.23 -1.54
CA SER A 546 -13.84 -12.68 -2.79
C SER A 546 -13.96 -13.66 -3.94
N GLU A 547 -14.98 -13.47 -4.76
CA GLU A 547 -15.15 -14.24 -5.99
C GLU A 547 -14.02 -14.02 -7.00
N VAL A 548 -13.41 -12.81 -7.01
CA VAL A 548 -12.25 -12.52 -7.86
C VAL A 548 -11.10 -13.46 -7.55
N LEU A 549 -10.76 -13.65 -6.27
CA LEU A 549 -9.71 -14.60 -5.89
C LEU A 549 -10.08 -16.04 -6.26
N GLN A 550 -11.35 -16.42 -6.12
CA GLN A 550 -11.82 -17.74 -6.52
C GLN A 550 -11.68 -17.98 -8.02
N LYS A 551 -11.93 -16.99 -8.87
CA LYS A 551 -11.71 -17.10 -10.32
C LYS A 551 -10.25 -17.42 -10.65
N PHE A 552 -9.30 -16.71 -10.04
CA PHE A 552 -7.88 -17.02 -10.22
C PHE A 552 -7.52 -18.43 -9.73
N ARG A 553 -8.12 -18.86 -8.62
CA ARG A 553 -7.91 -20.22 -8.10
C ARG A 553 -8.46 -21.29 -9.03
N LEU A 554 -9.65 -21.09 -9.59
CA LEU A 554 -10.26 -21.99 -10.59
C LEU A 554 -9.42 -22.08 -11.86
N ALA A 555 -8.88 -20.94 -12.35
CA ALA A 555 -7.97 -20.91 -13.47
C ALA A 555 -6.71 -21.76 -13.21
N ALA A 556 -6.16 -21.69 -11.99
CA ALA A 556 -5.00 -22.49 -11.58
C ALA A 556 -5.31 -23.99 -11.49
N GLN A 557 -6.56 -24.35 -11.22
CA GLN A 557 -7.07 -25.73 -11.18
C GLN A 557 -7.49 -26.26 -12.56
N GLY A 558 -7.39 -25.45 -13.60
CA GLY A 558 -7.81 -25.82 -14.96
C GLY A 558 -9.32 -25.87 -15.15
N LYS A 559 -10.08 -25.20 -14.29
CA LYS A 559 -11.55 -25.12 -14.34
C LYS A 559 -12.02 -23.82 -14.96
N SER A 560 -13.04 -23.89 -15.77
CA SER A 560 -13.98 -22.84 -16.23
C SER A 560 -13.45 -21.59 -16.92
N ILE A 561 -12.18 -21.36 -17.14
CA ILE A 561 -11.69 -20.05 -17.57
C ILE A 561 -10.81 -20.15 -18.79
N THR A 562 -10.96 -19.19 -19.69
CA THR A 562 -10.29 -19.12 -20.98
C THR A 562 -8.78 -19.05 -20.88
N ARG A 563 -8.24 -18.40 -19.83
CA ARG A 563 -6.79 -18.29 -19.59
C ARG A 563 -6.38 -19.06 -18.34
N GLN A 564 -5.34 -19.87 -18.48
CA GLN A 564 -4.72 -20.59 -17.38
C GLN A 564 -3.32 -20.04 -17.10
N PRO A 565 -2.85 -20.08 -15.83
CA PRO A 565 -1.50 -19.68 -15.50
C PRO A 565 -0.48 -20.65 -16.12
N PRO A 566 0.77 -20.18 -16.35
CA PRO A 566 1.89 -21.09 -16.63
C PRO A 566 1.99 -22.15 -15.53
N ALA A 567 2.31 -23.39 -15.90
CA ALA A 567 2.27 -24.54 -15.00
C ALA A 567 3.06 -24.35 -13.68
N HIS A 568 4.20 -23.65 -13.75
CA HIS A 568 5.05 -23.40 -12.58
C HIS A 568 4.43 -22.38 -11.57
N LEU A 569 3.40 -21.63 -11.98
CA LEU A 569 2.69 -20.66 -11.13
C LEU A 569 1.37 -21.20 -10.57
N ALA A 570 0.82 -22.27 -11.16
CA ALA A 570 -0.49 -22.79 -10.81
C ALA A 570 -0.61 -23.08 -9.30
N LYS A 571 0.37 -23.79 -8.73
CA LYS A 571 0.35 -24.14 -7.29
C LYS A 571 0.41 -22.90 -6.40
N ARG A 572 1.18 -21.87 -6.77
CA ARG A 572 1.26 -20.61 -6.03
C ARG A 572 -0.09 -19.89 -6.03
N ILE A 573 -0.72 -19.77 -7.19
CA ILE A 573 -2.03 -19.13 -7.32
C ILE A 573 -3.08 -19.93 -6.54
N GLU A 574 -3.14 -21.23 -6.71
CA GLU A 574 -4.06 -22.10 -5.96
C GLU A 574 -3.92 -21.91 -4.44
N THR A 575 -2.69 -21.76 -3.95
CA THR A 575 -2.41 -21.64 -2.52
C THR A 575 -2.83 -20.29 -1.95
N PHE A 576 -2.46 -19.18 -2.60
CA PHE A 576 -2.58 -17.85 -2.01
C PHE A 576 -3.88 -17.12 -2.38
N PHE A 577 -4.52 -17.48 -3.51
CA PHE A 577 -5.75 -16.85 -4.00
C PHE A 577 -6.99 -17.51 -3.38
N ASP A 578 -7.06 -17.54 -2.06
CA ASP A 578 -8.21 -18.07 -1.34
C ASP A 578 -9.33 -17.01 -1.24
N PRO A 579 -10.59 -17.35 -1.54
CA PRO A 579 -11.72 -16.44 -1.45
C PRO A 579 -12.03 -15.96 -0.02
N LEU A 580 -11.50 -16.65 1.01
CA LEU A 580 -11.60 -16.27 2.42
C LEU A 580 -10.21 -15.99 2.99
N PRO A 581 -10.08 -15.14 4.03
CA PRO A 581 -8.79 -14.91 4.66
C PRO A 581 -8.30 -16.16 5.37
N PHE A 582 -6.98 -16.32 5.39
CA PHE A 582 -6.30 -17.36 6.13
C PHE A 582 -4.93 -16.87 6.57
N TYR A 583 -4.35 -17.54 7.56
CA TYR A 583 -3.01 -17.23 8.02
C TYR A 583 -1.98 -18.16 7.38
N TYR A 584 -0.87 -17.59 6.98
CA TYR A 584 0.38 -18.30 6.73
C TYR A 584 1.54 -17.47 7.26
N GLU A 585 2.57 -18.15 7.73
CA GLU A 585 3.79 -17.49 8.19
C GLU A 585 4.44 -16.72 7.03
N PRO A 586 5.03 -15.52 7.26
CA PRO A 586 5.74 -14.79 6.21
C PRO A 586 6.74 -15.65 5.44
N LEU A 587 6.78 -15.51 4.10
CA LEU A 587 7.48 -16.45 3.21
C LEU A 587 9.00 -16.53 3.48
N GLU A 588 9.65 -15.41 3.72
CA GLU A 588 11.07 -15.41 4.08
C GLU A 588 11.30 -16.11 5.42
N THR A 589 10.41 -15.88 6.40
CA THR A 589 10.48 -16.55 7.70
C THR A 589 10.36 -18.07 7.59
N GLN A 590 9.52 -18.57 6.65
CA GLN A 590 9.41 -20.02 6.39
C GLN A 590 10.70 -20.63 5.84
N THR A 591 11.49 -19.86 5.09
CA THR A 591 12.71 -20.32 4.42
C THR A 591 13.98 -20.05 5.22
N THR A 592 13.87 -19.37 6.37
CA THR A 592 15.00 -19.01 7.22
C THR A 592 15.20 -19.99 8.37
N ASP A 593 16.43 -20.36 8.65
CA ASP A 593 16.80 -21.13 9.86
C ASP A 593 16.58 -20.27 11.11
N LYS A 594 15.45 -20.48 11.78
CA LYS A 594 15.05 -19.72 12.99
C LYS A 594 15.92 -20.00 14.20
N ALA A 595 16.60 -21.13 14.25
CA ALA A 595 17.55 -21.43 15.33
C ALA A 595 18.82 -20.59 15.18
N LYS A 596 19.26 -20.38 13.95
CA LYS A 596 20.41 -19.53 13.63
C LYS A 596 20.07 -18.03 13.65
N TYR A 597 18.87 -17.66 13.21
CA TYR A 597 18.41 -16.26 13.10
C TYR A 597 17.12 -16.06 13.92
N PRO A 598 17.23 -16.02 15.26
CA PRO A 598 16.06 -16.08 16.15
C PRO A 598 15.23 -14.80 16.23
N LEU A 599 15.77 -13.65 15.81
CA LEU A 599 15.14 -12.33 16.01
C LEU A 599 14.51 -11.82 14.72
N SER A 600 13.38 -11.11 14.83
CA SER A 600 12.83 -10.30 13.76
C SER A 600 13.49 -8.91 13.74
N ALA A 601 13.73 -8.34 12.57
CA ALA A 601 14.30 -7.01 12.46
C ALA A 601 13.36 -6.03 11.75
N LEU A 602 13.14 -4.87 12.37
CA LEU A 602 12.21 -3.85 11.91
C LEU A 602 12.88 -2.49 11.74
N THR A 603 12.30 -1.67 10.88
CA THR A 603 12.64 -0.24 10.82
C THR A 603 11.43 0.63 11.11
N GLN A 604 11.67 1.79 11.70
CA GLN A 604 10.69 2.84 11.88
C GLN A 604 11.19 4.16 11.27
N ARG A 605 10.27 4.99 10.80
CA ARG A 605 10.61 6.32 10.32
C ARG A 605 10.95 7.23 11.50
N PRO A 606 12.11 7.92 11.48
CA PRO A 606 12.41 8.95 12.47
C PRO A 606 11.39 10.08 12.36
N MET A 607 10.97 10.60 13.49
CA MET A 607 9.91 11.62 13.54
C MET A 607 10.37 12.99 13.04
N ALA A 608 11.68 13.26 13.18
CA ALA A 608 12.28 14.54 12.82
C ALA A 608 12.82 14.59 11.40
N MET A 609 12.85 13.46 10.66
CA MET A 609 13.35 13.38 9.30
C MET A 609 12.34 12.72 8.37
N TYR A 610 12.35 13.11 7.09
CA TYR A 610 11.51 12.53 6.06
C TYR A 610 12.29 11.49 5.24
N HIS A 611 12.26 10.22 5.65
CA HIS A 611 13.04 9.13 5.06
C HIS A 611 14.55 9.45 5.05
N SER A 612 15.18 9.39 3.88
CA SER A 612 16.58 9.75 3.69
C SER A 612 16.82 11.25 3.52
N TRP A 613 15.78 12.03 3.41
CA TRP A 613 15.86 13.47 3.21
C TRP A 613 16.13 14.19 4.51
N ASP A 614 16.51 15.45 4.42
CA ASP A 614 16.81 16.34 5.54
C ASP A 614 18.12 16.01 6.30
N SER A 615 18.92 15.05 5.83
CA SER A 615 20.22 14.76 6.43
C SER A 615 21.20 15.96 6.34
N GLN A 616 21.02 16.84 5.35
CA GLN A 616 21.76 18.08 5.21
C GLN A 616 21.27 19.18 6.17
N ASN A 617 20.13 19.00 6.83
CA ASN A 617 19.55 19.98 7.73
C ASN A 617 20.22 19.91 9.11
N ALA A 618 21.02 20.90 9.43
CA ALA A 618 21.80 20.95 10.67
C ALA A 618 20.96 20.92 11.96
N TRP A 619 19.73 21.46 11.92
CA TRP A 619 18.81 21.42 13.06
C TRP A 619 18.29 20.01 13.34
N LEU A 620 17.92 19.27 12.28
CA LEU A 620 17.38 17.92 12.42
C LEU A 620 18.47 16.92 12.81
N ARG A 621 19.69 17.12 12.35
CA ARG A 621 20.86 16.32 12.71
C ARG A 621 21.20 16.38 14.22
N GLN A 622 20.86 17.46 14.90
CA GLN A 622 21.00 17.53 16.36
C GLN A 622 20.08 16.55 17.10
N ILE A 623 19.00 16.12 16.44
CA ILE A 623 18.06 15.15 17.00
C ILE A 623 18.47 13.73 16.61
N HIS A 624 18.86 13.51 15.36
CA HIS A 624 19.20 12.20 14.80
C HIS A 624 20.47 12.29 13.93
N ALA A 625 21.64 12.32 14.55
CA ALA A 625 22.91 12.26 13.82
C ALA A 625 23.27 10.82 13.39
N HIS A 626 22.90 9.82 14.19
CA HIS A 626 23.05 8.39 13.89
C HIS A 626 21.94 7.59 14.54
N ASN A 627 21.84 6.33 14.16
CA ASN A 627 20.86 5.39 14.71
C ASN A 627 21.55 4.29 15.51
N TYR A 628 20.79 3.63 16.35
CA TYR A 628 21.17 2.44 17.12
C TYR A 628 20.30 1.27 16.70
N LEU A 629 20.79 0.05 16.90
CA LEU A 629 19.94 -1.13 16.92
C LEU A 629 19.38 -1.28 18.34
N TYR A 630 18.08 -1.05 18.48
CA TYR A 630 17.39 -1.19 19.76
C TYR A 630 17.06 -2.64 20.02
N VAL A 631 17.48 -3.14 21.16
CA VAL A 631 17.36 -4.53 21.57
C VAL A 631 16.74 -4.59 22.97
N ASN A 632 15.86 -5.56 23.22
CA ASN A 632 15.37 -5.79 24.56
C ASN A 632 16.55 -6.10 25.50
N ALA A 633 16.56 -5.48 26.69
CA ALA A 633 17.70 -5.59 27.60
C ALA A 633 17.98 -7.03 28.05
N LYS A 634 16.94 -7.85 28.19
CA LYS A 634 17.11 -9.28 28.51
C LYS A 634 17.78 -10.01 27.35
N THR A 635 17.24 -9.87 26.13
CA THR A 635 17.79 -10.48 24.92
C THR A 635 19.24 -10.09 24.70
N ALA A 636 19.60 -8.81 24.85
CA ALA A 636 20.97 -8.35 24.73
C ALA A 636 21.91 -8.98 25.75
N LYS A 637 21.49 -9.08 27.03
CA LYS A 637 22.28 -9.71 28.09
C LYS A 637 22.47 -11.22 27.87
N ASP A 638 21.45 -11.90 27.37
CA ASP A 638 21.53 -13.33 27.05
C ASP A 638 22.59 -13.59 25.96
N GLU A 639 22.80 -12.64 25.05
CA GLU A 639 23.85 -12.65 24.01
C GLU A 639 25.21 -12.03 24.46
N GLY A 640 25.35 -11.64 25.72
CA GLY A 640 26.57 -11.04 26.25
C GLY A 640 26.87 -9.63 25.74
N ILE A 641 25.84 -8.92 25.26
CA ILE A 641 25.93 -7.58 24.71
C ILE A 641 25.59 -6.55 25.79
N ALA A 642 26.45 -5.54 25.96
CA ALA A 642 26.19 -4.38 26.82
C ALA A 642 25.60 -3.22 26.03
N ASP A 643 24.93 -2.28 26.73
CA ASP A 643 24.44 -1.04 26.13
C ASP A 643 25.59 -0.22 25.57
N GLY A 644 25.51 0.16 24.30
CA GLY A 644 26.56 0.89 23.58
C GLY A 644 27.63 0.01 22.92
N ASP A 645 27.60 -1.30 23.10
CA ASP A 645 28.54 -2.20 22.40
C ASP A 645 28.37 -2.14 20.89
N TRP A 646 29.51 -2.23 20.17
CA TRP A 646 29.50 -2.55 18.75
C TRP A 646 29.15 -4.02 18.56
N ILE A 647 28.18 -4.25 17.66
CA ILE A 647 27.65 -5.59 17.36
C ILE A 647 27.51 -5.79 15.86
N TRP A 648 27.44 -7.04 15.46
CA TRP A 648 26.94 -7.42 14.14
C TRP A 648 25.45 -7.76 14.21
N CYS A 649 24.70 -7.23 13.25
CA CYS A 649 23.34 -7.67 12.90
C CYS A 649 23.46 -8.44 11.59
N GLU A 650 23.16 -9.73 11.61
CA GLU A 650 23.37 -10.65 10.50
C GLU A 650 22.08 -11.40 10.16
N SER A 651 21.77 -11.47 8.88
CA SER A 651 20.73 -12.32 8.29
C SER A 651 21.35 -13.40 7.40
N GLN A 652 20.53 -14.21 6.76
CA GLN A 652 20.99 -15.14 5.72
C GLN A 652 21.58 -14.44 4.48
N TRP A 653 21.35 -13.13 4.31
CA TRP A 653 21.71 -12.34 3.12
C TRP A 653 22.97 -11.50 3.31
N GLY A 654 23.28 -11.14 4.53
CA GLY A 654 24.42 -10.28 4.82
C GLY A 654 24.47 -9.84 6.26
N LYS A 655 25.43 -8.99 6.56
CA LYS A 655 25.62 -8.43 7.91
C LYS A 655 25.96 -6.96 7.86
N VAL A 656 25.58 -6.24 8.90
CA VAL A 656 25.93 -4.83 9.11
C VAL A 656 26.38 -4.62 10.54
N ARG A 657 27.42 -3.79 10.71
CA ARG A 657 27.92 -3.39 12.02
C ARG A 657 27.13 -2.21 12.54
N CYS A 658 26.73 -2.24 13.78
CA CYS A 658 25.94 -1.20 14.42
C CYS A 658 26.17 -1.16 15.92
N MET A 659 25.73 -0.08 16.56
CA MET A 659 25.78 0.06 18.02
C MET A 659 24.46 -0.42 18.63
N ALA A 660 24.56 -1.26 19.67
CA ALA A 660 23.39 -1.72 20.42
C ALA A 660 22.88 -0.64 21.39
N ARG A 661 21.57 -0.59 21.57
CA ARG A 661 20.91 0.22 22.59
C ARG A 661 19.84 -0.59 23.32
N TYR A 662 19.90 -0.64 24.63
CA TYR A 662 18.90 -1.30 25.44
C TYR A 662 17.55 -0.61 25.33
N SER A 663 16.49 -1.38 25.28
CA SER A 663 15.13 -0.87 25.24
C SER A 663 14.15 -1.89 25.83
N GLU A 664 13.42 -1.46 26.87
CA GLU A 664 12.28 -2.22 27.40
C GLU A 664 10.99 -1.96 26.59
N SER A 665 11.06 -1.11 25.57
CA SER A 665 9.95 -0.76 24.71
C SER A 665 9.88 -1.61 23.43
N VAL A 666 10.51 -2.79 23.42
CA VAL A 666 10.51 -3.72 22.29
C VAL A 666 10.22 -5.15 22.75
N GLU A 667 9.44 -5.86 21.96
CA GLU A 667 9.16 -7.27 22.16
C GLU A 667 10.49 -8.06 22.15
N PRO A 668 10.73 -9.01 23.08
CA PRO A 668 12.04 -9.66 23.25
C PRO A 668 12.58 -10.39 22.00
N GLY A 669 11.72 -10.92 21.14
CA GLY A 669 12.09 -11.58 19.88
C GLY A 669 12.35 -10.62 18.71
N THR A 670 12.41 -9.31 18.98
CA THR A 670 12.48 -8.27 17.93
C THR A 670 13.61 -7.28 18.20
N VAL A 671 14.28 -6.85 17.14
CA VAL A 671 15.20 -5.70 17.13
C VAL A 671 14.70 -4.66 16.16
N TRP A 672 15.00 -3.39 16.39
CA TRP A 672 14.56 -2.33 15.48
C TRP A 672 15.53 -1.16 15.43
N THR A 673 15.42 -0.37 14.36
CA THR A 673 16.20 0.87 14.20
C THR A 673 15.38 1.94 13.48
N TRP A 674 15.84 3.20 13.57
CA TRP A 674 15.35 4.27 12.68
C TRP A 674 15.87 4.05 11.26
N ASN A 675 14.95 4.07 10.27
CA ASN A 675 15.34 3.87 8.87
C ASN A 675 16.06 5.09 8.29
N ALA A 676 16.89 4.85 7.28
CA ALA A 676 17.47 5.84 6.37
C ALA A 676 18.40 6.89 7.02
N ILE A 677 18.88 6.69 8.24
CA ILE A 677 19.80 7.61 8.91
C ILE A 677 21.25 7.36 8.46
N GLY A 678 21.68 6.11 8.31
CA GLY A 678 23.02 5.80 7.79
C GLY A 678 23.22 6.36 6.37
N LYS A 679 24.35 7.01 6.14
CA LYS A 679 24.73 7.66 4.88
C LYS A 679 26.10 7.19 4.41
N ALA A 680 26.32 7.21 3.10
CA ALA A 680 27.66 7.07 2.57
C ALA A 680 28.52 8.29 2.92
N ALA A 681 29.81 8.08 3.08
CA ALA A 681 30.73 9.16 3.41
C ALA A 681 30.71 10.27 2.34
N GLY A 682 30.42 11.49 2.75
CA GLY A 682 30.30 12.65 1.87
C GLY A 682 28.96 12.81 1.14
N ALA A 683 28.04 11.84 1.26
CA ALA A 683 26.70 11.95 0.67
C ALA A 683 25.90 13.10 1.32
N TRP A 684 24.93 13.66 0.60
CA TRP A 684 24.05 14.72 1.10
C TRP A 684 24.75 15.99 1.56
N ASN A 685 25.93 16.30 0.98
CA ASN A 685 26.83 17.39 1.41
C ASN A 685 27.30 17.27 2.87
N LEU A 686 27.22 16.08 3.45
CA LEU A 686 27.79 15.80 4.76
C LEU A 686 29.32 15.68 4.68
N SER A 687 30.02 16.03 5.76
CA SER A 687 31.44 15.74 5.90
C SER A 687 31.66 14.22 5.81
N PRO A 688 32.73 13.73 5.17
CA PRO A 688 33.07 12.30 5.12
C PRO A 688 33.19 11.63 6.49
N ASP A 689 33.51 12.39 7.53
CA ASP A 689 33.63 11.97 8.93
C ASP A 689 32.37 12.26 9.75
N ALA A 690 31.24 12.58 9.11
CA ALA A 690 29.99 12.83 9.80
C ALA A 690 29.47 11.56 10.52
N ASN A 691 28.83 11.74 11.66
CA ASN A 691 28.28 10.64 12.46
C ASN A 691 27.31 9.75 11.67
N GLU A 692 26.57 10.31 10.73
CA GLU A 692 25.68 9.58 9.83
C GLU A 692 26.40 8.53 8.99
N SER A 693 27.67 8.80 8.65
CA SER A 693 28.53 7.90 7.87
C SER A 693 29.40 6.99 8.74
N GLN A 694 29.82 7.46 9.91
CA GLN A 694 30.73 6.72 10.80
C GLN A 694 29.99 5.80 11.78
N LEU A 695 28.85 6.23 12.29
CA LEU A 695 28.09 5.54 13.32
C LEU A 695 26.72 5.05 12.84
N GLY A 696 26.13 5.71 11.82
CA GLY A 696 24.86 5.34 11.24
C GLY A 696 24.95 4.10 10.36
N PHE A 697 23.86 3.34 10.27
CA PHE A 697 23.78 2.12 9.47
C PHE A 697 22.40 1.93 8.83
N LEU A 698 22.30 0.98 7.87
CA LEU A 698 21.07 0.60 7.22
C LEU A 698 20.79 -0.90 7.37
N LEU A 699 19.60 -1.28 7.79
CA LEU A 699 19.16 -2.68 7.71
C LEU A 699 18.97 -3.19 6.27
N ASN A 700 18.91 -2.29 5.29
CA ASN A 700 18.83 -2.65 3.87
C ASN A 700 19.97 -3.57 3.39
N HIS A 701 21.11 -3.60 4.09
CA HIS A 701 22.22 -4.52 3.80
C HIS A 701 21.95 -5.98 4.21
N VAL A 702 20.93 -6.22 5.04
CA VAL A 702 20.58 -7.56 5.54
C VAL A 702 19.22 -8.06 5.07
N ILE A 703 18.55 -7.32 4.17
CA ILE A 703 17.27 -7.68 3.57
C ILE A 703 17.50 -8.13 2.12
N SER A 704 16.67 -8.99 1.58
CA SER A 704 16.72 -9.40 0.17
C SER A 704 15.43 -9.01 -0.57
N GLU A 705 15.58 -8.59 -1.82
CA GLU A 705 14.46 -8.35 -2.73
C GLU A 705 13.79 -9.63 -3.20
N GLU A 706 14.49 -10.75 -3.06
CA GLU A 706 14.03 -12.05 -3.53
C GLU A 706 14.17 -13.12 -2.46
N LEU A 707 13.24 -14.04 -2.49
CA LEU A 707 13.28 -15.27 -1.70
C LEU A 707 14.43 -16.20 -2.17
N PRO A 708 14.85 -17.17 -1.37
CA PRO A 708 15.77 -18.20 -1.81
C PRO A 708 15.25 -18.92 -3.07
N PRO A 709 16.13 -19.45 -3.92
CA PRO A 709 15.71 -20.17 -5.11
C PRO A 709 14.88 -21.40 -4.76
N GLY A 710 13.79 -21.62 -5.52
CA GLY A 710 13.03 -22.85 -5.47
C GLY A 710 13.81 -24.06 -6.04
N ALA A 711 13.22 -25.22 -6.01
CA ALA A 711 13.82 -26.47 -6.54
C ALA A 711 14.14 -26.38 -8.03
N ASP A 712 13.45 -25.54 -8.78
CA ASP A 712 13.67 -25.25 -10.21
C ASP A 712 14.71 -24.13 -10.45
N GLY A 713 15.35 -23.63 -9.39
CA GLY A 713 16.32 -22.54 -9.45
C GLY A 713 15.71 -21.13 -9.62
N LYS A 714 14.40 -21.03 -9.78
CA LYS A 714 13.73 -19.73 -9.90
C LYS A 714 13.58 -19.05 -8.54
N ARG A 715 13.69 -17.73 -8.55
CA ARG A 715 13.47 -16.90 -7.36
C ARG A 715 12.25 -16.03 -7.57
N PHE A 716 11.39 -16.01 -6.58
CA PHE A 716 10.29 -15.05 -6.51
C PHE A 716 10.70 -13.82 -5.72
N SER A 717 10.06 -12.70 -6.02
CA SER A 717 10.21 -11.50 -5.21
C SER A 717 9.84 -11.78 -3.75
N ASN A 718 10.59 -11.19 -2.83
CA ASN A 718 10.25 -11.16 -1.40
C ASN A 718 9.11 -10.13 -1.19
N SER A 719 7.91 -10.57 -1.50
CA SER A 719 6.71 -9.74 -1.56
C SER A 719 5.45 -10.57 -1.30
N ASP A 720 4.36 -9.88 -1.05
CA ASP A 720 3.04 -10.49 -1.01
C ASP A 720 2.70 -11.15 -2.37
N PRO A 721 2.33 -12.44 -2.41
CA PRO A 721 2.13 -13.17 -3.66
C PRO A 721 0.92 -12.71 -4.48
N ILE A 722 0.01 -11.93 -3.91
CA ILE A 722 -1.20 -11.45 -4.58
C ILE A 722 -0.98 -10.03 -5.12
N THR A 723 -0.46 -9.13 -4.27
CA THR A 723 -0.36 -7.70 -4.56
C THR A 723 1.03 -7.25 -4.98
N GLY A 724 2.06 -8.07 -4.81
CA GLY A 724 3.44 -7.67 -5.06
C GLY A 724 3.99 -6.65 -4.06
N GLN A 725 3.31 -6.40 -2.94
CA GLN A 725 3.79 -5.49 -1.90
C GLN A 725 5.06 -6.03 -1.26
N ALA A 726 6.13 -5.22 -1.26
CA ALA A 726 7.44 -5.60 -0.72
C ALA A 726 7.41 -5.99 0.76
N ALA A 727 8.01 -7.12 1.10
CA ALA A 727 8.04 -7.70 2.44
C ALA A 727 9.26 -7.22 3.24
N TRP A 728 9.27 -5.94 3.60
CA TRP A 728 10.39 -5.28 4.30
C TRP A 728 10.71 -5.86 5.68
N TYR A 729 9.75 -6.53 6.33
CA TYR A 729 9.80 -6.89 7.74
C TYR A 729 9.77 -8.40 7.99
N ASP A 730 9.94 -9.22 6.95
CA ASP A 730 10.01 -10.68 7.08
C ASP A 730 11.39 -11.18 7.50
N VAL A 731 12.41 -10.31 7.43
CA VAL A 731 13.80 -10.67 7.69
C VAL A 731 14.02 -11.15 9.12
N ARG A 732 14.78 -12.24 9.23
CA ARG A 732 15.25 -12.81 10.50
C ARG A 732 16.74 -12.55 10.64
N VAL A 733 17.15 -12.19 11.85
CA VAL A 733 18.55 -11.88 12.17
C VAL A 733 19.04 -12.55 13.42
N ARG A 734 20.36 -12.63 13.56
CA ARG A 734 21.06 -12.83 14.83
C ARG A 734 21.90 -11.60 15.14
N ILE A 735 22.19 -11.41 16.40
CA ILE A 735 23.09 -10.35 16.88
C ILE A 735 24.20 -10.97 17.70
N TYR A 736 25.40 -10.41 17.61
CA TYR A 736 26.54 -10.83 18.41
C TYR A 736 27.57 -9.71 18.52
N LYS A 737 28.37 -9.74 19.57
CA LYS A 737 29.38 -8.70 19.82
C LYS A 737 30.44 -8.69 18.73
N ALA A 738 30.80 -7.50 18.25
CA ALA A 738 31.92 -7.32 17.33
C ALA A 738 33.26 -7.46 18.09
N GLU A 739 34.25 -8.11 17.47
CA GLU A 739 35.57 -8.29 18.07
C GLU A 739 36.45 -7.03 17.98
N ALA A 740 37.41 -6.91 18.87
CA ALA A 740 38.35 -5.81 18.83
C ALA A 740 39.23 -5.90 17.55
N GLY A 741 39.36 -4.79 16.84
CA GLY A 741 40.13 -4.71 15.59
C GLY A 741 39.35 -5.04 14.33
N GLU A 742 38.06 -5.43 14.42
CA GLU A 742 37.19 -5.50 13.25
C GLU A 742 36.93 -4.12 12.66
N PRO A 743 36.67 -4.01 11.34
CA PRO A 743 36.42 -2.71 10.69
C PRO A 743 35.31 -1.93 11.40
N GLU A 744 35.58 -0.66 11.70
CA GLU A 744 34.60 0.24 12.34
C GLU A 744 33.52 0.75 11.38
N GLN A 745 33.57 0.33 10.12
CA GLN A 745 32.61 0.78 9.12
C GLN A 745 31.25 0.13 9.32
N THR A 746 30.24 0.97 9.39
CA THR A 746 28.85 0.57 9.58
C THR A 746 28.14 0.19 8.28
N SER A 747 28.75 0.42 7.13
CA SER A 747 28.25 0.06 5.81
C SER A 747 29.37 -0.50 4.94
N PRO A 748 29.06 -1.29 3.90
CA PRO A 748 30.03 -1.72 2.92
C PRO A 748 30.79 -0.54 2.30
N GLN A 749 32.07 -0.71 2.02
CA GLN A 749 32.84 0.33 1.34
C GLN A 749 32.22 0.68 0.00
N PHE A 750 32.11 1.96 -0.26
CA PHE A 750 31.64 2.47 -1.52
C PHE A 750 32.83 2.47 -2.49
N GLU A 751 32.83 1.61 -3.49
CA GLU A 751 33.79 1.73 -4.58
C GLU A 751 33.37 2.91 -5.46
N ALA A 752 34.31 3.85 -5.66
CA ALA A 752 34.07 4.95 -6.57
C ALA A 752 33.78 4.43 -7.98
N MET A 753 32.73 4.96 -8.61
CA MET A 753 32.36 4.62 -9.97
C MET A 753 33.55 4.86 -10.92
N LYS A 754 33.85 3.87 -11.77
CA LYS A 754 34.80 4.09 -12.87
C LYS A 754 34.17 5.11 -13.83
N LYS A 755 34.97 6.11 -14.19
CA LYS A 755 34.54 7.18 -15.08
C LYS A 755 34.00 6.63 -16.39
N TYR A 756 32.88 7.14 -16.79
CA TYR A 756 32.33 6.93 -18.13
C TYR A 756 33.23 7.67 -19.16
N PRO A 757 33.54 7.06 -20.31
CA PRO A 757 34.33 7.77 -21.36
C PRO A 757 33.59 9.05 -21.79
N GLY A 758 34.25 10.17 -21.66
CA GLY A 758 33.69 11.50 -21.97
C GLY A 758 33.05 12.25 -20.78
N MET A 759 32.96 11.63 -19.61
CA MET A 759 32.48 12.29 -18.41
C MET A 759 33.50 13.36 -17.93
N LYS A 760 33.05 14.60 -17.83
CA LYS A 760 33.89 15.67 -17.26
C LYS A 760 34.05 15.46 -15.76
N GLU A 761 35.27 15.60 -15.26
CA GLU A 761 35.53 15.60 -13.82
C GLU A 761 34.81 16.76 -13.15
N HIS A 762 33.97 16.45 -12.19
CA HIS A 762 33.44 17.45 -11.29
C HIS A 762 34.17 17.37 -9.96
N PRO A 763 34.90 18.42 -9.51
CA PRO A 763 35.72 18.37 -8.30
C PRO A 763 34.97 17.93 -7.03
N LYS A 764 33.68 18.25 -6.92
CA LYS A 764 32.81 17.82 -5.83
C LYS A 764 32.55 16.31 -5.82
N TRP A 765 32.55 15.68 -6.98
CA TRP A 765 32.30 14.23 -7.11
C TRP A 765 33.40 13.40 -6.48
N LEU A 766 34.66 13.76 -6.76
CA LEU A 766 35.82 13.06 -6.21
C LEU A 766 35.93 13.21 -4.69
N ALA A 767 35.50 14.35 -4.14
CA ALA A 767 35.41 14.55 -2.70
C ALA A 767 34.22 13.79 -2.06
N TYR A 768 33.19 13.54 -2.83
CA TYR A 768 31.93 12.93 -2.35
C TYR A 768 32.05 11.42 -2.15
N PHE A 769 32.70 10.72 -3.08
CA PHE A 769 32.77 9.26 -3.06
C PHE A 769 34.20 8.70 -2.89
N GLY A 770 35.19 9.48 -3.12
CA GLY A 770 36.56 9.01 -3.20
C GLY A 770 37.31 8.90 -1.88
N GLY A 771 36.71 9.24 -0.75
CA GLY A 771 37.45 9.24 0.53
C GLY A 771 38.76 10.00 0.45
N GLY A 772 38.87 10.95 -0.47
CA GLY A 772 40.07 11.71 -0.72
C GLY A 772 40.43 12.51 0.52
N LYS A 773 41.31 11.96 1.36
CA LYS A 773 42.10 12.79 2.28
C LYS A 773 42.57 13.96 1.46
N LYS A 774 42.07 15.17 1.69
CA LYS A 774 42.75 16.37 1.25
C LYS A 774 44.20 16.18 1.68
N LYS A 775 45.10 15.91 0.74
CA LYS A 775 46.52 16.10 1.00
C LYS A 775 46.63 17.53 1.47
N GLY A 776 46.97 17.71 2.73
CA GLY A 776 47.15 19.00 3.32
C GLY A 776 48.11 19.80 2.46
N GLY A 777 47.56 20.69 1.68
CA GLY A 777 48.31 21.80 1.12
C GLY A 777 48.50 22.77 2.25
N ALA A 778 49.67 22.77 2.81
CA ALA A 778 50.12 23.82 3.69
C ALA A 778 49.97 25.17 2.99
N LYS A 779 49.42 26.09 3.70
CA LYS A 779 49.27 27.54 3.70
C LYS A 779 47.96 28.08 3.27
#